data_fa19ebba29952ec77dab05aa3343592b
#
_entry.id   fa19ebba29952ec77dab05aa3343592b
#
_cell.length_a   1.000
_cell.length_b   1.000
_cell.length_c   1.000
_cell.angle_alpha   90.00
_cell.angle_beta   90.00
_cell.angle_gamma   90.00
#
_symmetry.space_group_name_H-M   'P 1'
#
loop_
_entity.id
_entity.type
_entity.pdbx_description
1 polymer ?
#
loop_
_entity_poly.entity_id
_entity_poly.type
_entity_poly.pdbx_seq_one_letter_code
_entity_poly.pdbx_strand_id
1 'polypeptide(L)'
;MAKALQTQNLLKTQTLRPFSSFLNPCHANSTHAHPNPTLHDLICARNLPEAQALLLRTIRKRGVSRPQIIDSLLPASPSDAATATATVCDLLIRTYVQARKLREGSEAFRLLRQRGFPISINASNALLAALVKASWVDLAWAVFDDVVSSGARVNVFTLNIMVNALCKDGKFHKVKAFFSQMEAKGVFPDVVTYNTLINAHSLMGNESEAFELLNSMRGLGLKPGVYTYNAIINGLCKKGMYERARGVLDEMLGVGLSPDAATFNPLLVESCRKDDVREAERVFDEMLGYGVVPDLISFGSVIGVFSRNGCFDRALEYFRKLKGAGLVADTVIYTILIDGYCRNGNVAEALNVRNEMVARGCVMDVVTYNTLLNGLCKGKMLGDADELFREMVERGVFPDYYTLTTLIRGYCKDGNMNRALGLFESMTQRSLKPDVVTYNTLMDGFCKIGEMERAKELWGDMVSRGILPNYVSFSILINGFCSLGLMGEAFRVWDDMMEKGVRPTLVTCNTVIKGFLRAGNVSKASEFLNKMIMEGVSPDCISYNTLINGFVKEENFDRAFVLVNSMEERGLVPDVVTYNAILGGYCRQGRMHEAEMVLRKMIDSGINPDRATYTAMINGHVSLDNLKEAFRFHDEMLQRGFVPDDKF
;
A
#
# COMPACT_ATOMS: atom_id res chain seq x y z
N MET A 1 26.06 24.85 25.44
CA MET A 1 25.02 24.44 24.49
C MET A 1 24.17 25.58 23.90
N ALA A 2 24.67 26.80 23.88
CA ALA A 2 23.91 27.98 23.41
C ALA A 2 24.51 28.68 22.18
N LYS A 3 25.48 28.07 21.50
CA LYS A 3 26.15 28.62 20.29
C LYS A 3 25.98 27.82 19.00
N ALA A 4 25.23 26.68 19.03
CA ALA A 4 24.97 25.84 17.84
C ALA A 4 23.60 26.08 17.18
N LEU A 5 22.76 26.94 17.74
CA LEU A 5 21.39 27.22 17.28
C LEU A 5 21.24 28.53 16.47
N GLN A 6 22.31 29.25 16.22
CA GLN A 6 22.24 30.52 15.49
C GLN A 6 22.59 30.46 14.00
N THR A 7 23.02 29.32 13.47
CA THR A 7 23.43 29.20 12.06
C THR A 7 22.42 28.52 11.14
N GLN A 8 21.26 28.07 11.64
CA GLN A 8 20.20 27.44 10.80
C GLN A 8 19.00 28.34 10.48
N ASN A 9 18.91 29.55 11.01
CA ASN A 9 17.74 30.44 10.82
C ASN A 9 17.92 31.57 9.80
N LEU A 10 18.93 31.52 8.93
CA LEU A 10 19.20 32.60 7.96
C LEU A 10 18.90 32.25 6.50
N LEU A 11 18.17 31.15 6.23
CA LEU A 11 17.87 30.70 4.85
C LEU A 11 16.38 30.53 4.52
N LYS A 12 15.47 31.12 5.28
CA LYS A 12 14.01 31.05 4.97
C LYS A 12 13.30 32.38 5.19
N THR A 13 13.71 33.46 4.52
CA THR A 13 12.80 34.59 4.24
C THR A 13 13.39 35.45 3.13
N GLN A 14 13.08 35.15 1.88
CA GLN A 14 12.98 36.14 0.81
C GLN A 14 11.72 35.87 0.01
N THR A 15 10.69 36.58 0.44
CA THR A 15 9.41 36.74 -0.24
C THR A 15 9.62 37.54 -1.53
N LEU A 16 9.09 36.97 -2.62
CA LEU A 16 8.92 37.62 -3.92
C LEU A 16 7.98 38.82 -3.77
N ARG A 17 8.43 40.01 -4.11
CA ARG A 17 7.60 41.18 -4.42
C ARG A 17 7.55 41.37 -5.95
N PRO A 18 6.41 41.76 -6.50
CA PRO A 18 6.26 41.98 -7.94
C PRO A 18 6.86 43.34 -8.34
N PHE A 19 7.62 43.32 -9.43
CA PHE A 19 8.05 44.55 -10.09
C PHE A 19 7.01 44.95 -11.15
N SER A 20 6.30 46.04 -10.87
CA SER A 20 5.63 46.83 -11.91
C SER A 20 6.06 48.27 -11.79
N SER A 21 6.33 48.87 -12.96
CA SER A 21 6.45 50.29 -13.26
C SER A 21 7.71 51.05 -12.73
N PHE A 22 8.57 51.37 -13.68
CA PHE A 22 9.02 52.74 -13.92
C PHE A 22 9.61 52.86 -15.33
N LEU A 23 8.80 53.38 -16.23
CA LEU A 23 9.23 54.04 -17.46
C LEU A 23 9.41 55.54 -17.13
N ASN A 24 10.56 56.12 -17.40
CA ASN A 24 10.67 57.33 -18.18
C ASN A 24 12.13 57.68 -18.51
N PRO A 25 12.34 58.43 -19.59
CA PRO A 25 13.56 58.44 -20.35
C PRO A 25 14.41 59.74 -20.13
N CYS A 26 15.53 59.78 -20.81
CA CYS A 26 16.41 60.90 -21.12
C CYS A 26 17.70 61.02 -20.29
N HIS A 27 18.82 60.70 -20.80
CA HIS A 27 19.78 61.55 -21.52
C HIS A 27 21.03 60.74 -21.85
N ALA A 28 21.44 60.86 -23.07
CA ALA A 28 22.74 60.40 -23.55
C ALA A 28 23.88 61.10 -22.82
N ASN A 29 24.86 60.28 -22.40
CA ASN A 29 26.26 60.63 -22.66
C ASN A 29 27.17 59.41 -22.44
N SER A 30 27.88 59.12 -23.46
CA SER A 30 29.12 58.40 -23.64
C SER A 30 29.86 57.99 -22.36
N THR A 31 30.24 56.74 -22.23
CA THR A 31 31.60 56.22 -22.29
C THR A 31 31.73 54.91 -21.54
N HIS A 32 32.37 53.95 -22.20
CA HIS A 32 32.89 52.68 -21.67
C HIS A 32 31.88 51.72 -21.03
N ALA A 33 31.09 51.04 -21.87
CA ALA A 33 30.57 49.74 -21.54
C ALA A 33 31.78 48.81 -21.30
N HIS A 34 32.06 48.46 -20.03
CA HIS A 34 32.92 47.33 -19.75
C HIS A 34 32.30 46.13 -20.48
N PRO A 35 33.02 45.43 -21.35
CA PRO A 35 32.49 44.23 -21.98
C PRO A 35 32.07 43.27 -20.86
N ASN A 36 30.87 42.76 -20.94
CA ASN A 36 30.42 41.70 -20.00
C ASN A 36 31.54 40.67 -19.92
N PRO A 37 32.04 40.34 -18.72
CA PRO A 37 33.16 39.42 -18.58
C PRO A 37 32.86 38.14 -19.30
N THR A 38 33.81 37.70 -20.14
CA THR A 38 33.67 36.39 -20.82
C THR A 38 33.74 35.27 -19.79
N LEU A 39 33.19 34.11 -20.14
CA LEU A 39 33.27 32.93 -19.26
C LEU A 39 34.73 32.63 -18.86
N HIS A 40 35.66 32.84 -19.78
CA HIS A 40 37.09 32.64 -19.56
C HIS A 40 37.63 33.64 -18.51
N ASP A 41 37.26 34.91 -18.58
CA ASP A 41 37.69 35.94 -17.63
C ASP A 41 37.17 35.63 -16.22
N LEU A 42 35.90 35.19 -16.09
CA LEU A 42 35.32 34.79 -14.81
C LEU A 42 36.02 33.57 -14.19
N ILE A 43 36.44 32.61 -15.01
CA ILE A 43 37.17 31.43 -14.55
C ILE A 43 38.60 31.78 -14.16
N CYS A 44 39.28 32.63 -14.93
CA CYS A 44 40.60 33.13 -14.59
C CYS A 44 40.59 33.96 -13.29
N ALA A 45 39.52 34.73 -13.07
CA ALA A 45 39.29 35.47 -11.84
C ALA A 45 38.82 34.60 -10.66
N ARG A 46 38.67 33.25 -10.85
CA ARG A 46 38.12 32.27 -9.89
C ARG A 46 36.70 32.59 -9.40
N ASN A 47 35.94 33.37 -10.18
CA ASN A 47 34.54 33.66 -9.86
C ASN A 47 33.60 32.57 -10.45
N LEU A 48 33.69 31.35 -9.88
CA LEU A 48 32.95 30.18 -10.33
C LEU A 48 31.42 30.33 -10.25
N PRO A 49 30.81 31.00 -9.22
CA PRO A 49 29.35 31.17 -9.15
C PRO A 49 28.79 31.99 -10.30
N GLU A 50 29.44 33.11 -10.70
CA GLU A 50 29.01 33.94 -11.82
C GLU A 50 29.22 33.23 -13.16
N ALA A 51 30.34 32.53 -13.33
CA ALA A 51 30.60 31.68 -14.48
C ALA A 51 29.50 30.61 -14.65
N GLN A 52 29.08 30.00 -13.57
CA GLN A 52 27.99 29.00 -13.56
C GLN A 52 26.63 29.61 -13.87
N ALA A 53 26.33 30.81 -13.35
CA ALA A 53 25.09 31.53 -13.69
C ALA A 53 25.04 31.92 -15.17
N LEU A 54 26.16 32.29 -15.78
CA LEU A 54 26.27 32.58 -17.21
C LEU A 54 26.01 31.32 -18.05
N LEU A 55 26.60 30.18 -17.69
CA LEU A 55 26.38 28.90 -18.32
C LEU A 55 24.90 28.45 -18.22
N LEU A 56 24.28 28.61 -17.04
CA LEU A 56 22.87 28.29 -16.84
C LEU A 56 21.96 29.13 -17.76
N ARG A 57 22.25 30.42 -17.91
CA ARG A 57 21.51 31.29 -18.84
C ARG A 57 21.70 30.83 -20.28
N THR A 58 22.92 30.45 -20.69
CA THR A 58 23.22 29.96 -22.04
C THR A 58 22.51 28.64 -22.36
N ILE A 59 22.56 27.68 -21.42
CA ILE A 59 21.90 26.37 -21.57
C ILE A 59 20.36 26.49 -21.61
N ARG A 60 19.78 27.52 -20.99
CA ARG A 60 18.33 27.77 -20.96
C ARG A 60 17.82 28.51 -22.21
N LYS A 61 18.68 29.11 -23.02
CA LYS A 61 18.25 29.75 -24.28
C LYS A 61 17.67 28.73 -25.24
N ARG A 62 16.44 29.00 -25.73
CA ARG A 62 15.80 28.18 -26.76
C ARG A 62 16.46 28.43 -28.12
N GLY A 63 16.67 27.37 -28.91
CA GLY A 63 17.14 27.49 -30.30
C GLY A 63 18.66 27.43 -30.49
N VAL A 64 19.48 27.32 -29.44
CA VAL A 64 20.95 27.15 -29.57
C VAL A 64 21.29 25.65 -29.53
N SER A 65 21.97 25.16 -30.57
CA SER A 65 22.42 23.76 -30.62
C SER A 65 23.61 23.53 -29.71
N ARG A 66 23.80 22.29 -29.24
CA ARG A 66 24.88 21.94 -28.31
C ARG A 66 26.29 22.14 -28.89
N PRO A 67 26.56 21.79 -30.17
CA PRO A 67 27.82 22.17 -30.80
C PRO A 67 28.07 23.67 -30.74
N GLN A 68 27.06 24.52 -31.03
CA GLN A 68 27.20 25.98 -30.98
C GLN A 68 27.49 26.51 -29.57
N ILE A 69 26.93 25.90 -28.53
CA ILE A 69 27.25 26.24 -27.14
C ILE A 69 28.71 25.91 -26.85
N ILE A 70 29.18 24.72 -27.25
CA ILE A 70 30.55 24.28 -27.05
C ILE A 70 31.52 25.18 -27.85
N ASP A 71 31.19 25.49 -29.11
CA ASP A 71 32.00 26.34 -29.99
C ASP A 71 32.10 27.79 -29.48
N SER A 72 31.06 28.30 -28.80
CA SER A 72 31.07 29.64 -28.19
C SER A 72 31.84 29.71 -26.88
N LEU A 73 32.12 28.57 -26.23
CA LEU A 73 32.70 28.52 -24.89
C LEU A 73 34.14 28.02 -24.88
N LEU A 74 34.57 27.29 -25.91
CA LEU A 74 35.88 26.62 -25.98
C LEU A 74 36.60 26.96 -27.27
N PRO A 75 37.95 27.05 -27.26
CA PRO A 75 38.75 27.27 -28.45
C PRO A 75 38.67 26.10 -29.42
N ALA A 76 38.96 26.32 -30.69
CA ALA A 76 38.87 25.29 -31.76
C ALA A 76 39.85 24.11 -31.54
N SER A 77 40.92 24.30 -30.78
CA SER A 77 41.87 23.24 -30.42
C SER A 77 42.33 23.30 -28.96
N PRO A 78 42.66 22.16 -28.30
CA PRO A 78 42.95 22.08 -26.86
C PRO A 78 44.33 22.69 -26.45
N SER A 79 45.11 23.27 -27.32
CA SER A 79 46.55 23.49 -27.13
C SER A 79 46.94 24.68 -26.26
N ASP A 80 46.08 25.69 -26.02
CA ASP A 80 46.57 26.98 -25.49
C ASP A 80 46.21 27.38 -24.07
N ALA A 81 45.46 26.60 -23.33
CA ALA A 81 45.20 26.84 -21.89
C ALA A 81 44.60 25.58 -21.21
N ALA A 82 45.33 24.51 -21.16
CA ALA A 82 44.87 23.20 -20.75
C ALA A 82 44.11 23.15 -19.39
N THR A 83 44.51 23.95 -18.41
CA THR A 83 43.90 24.01 -17.07
C THR A 83 42.60 24.80 -17.05
N ALA A 84 42.52 25.94 -17.73
CA ALA A 84 41.29 26.73 -17.81
C ALA A 84 40.22 26.04 -18.64
N THR A 85 40.61 25.39 -19.74
CA THR A 85 39.75 24.63 -20.62
C THR A 85 39.14 23.42 -19.91
N ALA A 86 39.94 22.68 -19.11
CA ALA A 86 39.43 21.56 -18.29
C ALA A 86 38.39 22.05 -17.26
N THR A 87 38.63 23.20 -16.63
CA THR A 87 37.68 23.79 -15.67
C THR A 87 36.37 24.22 -16.32
N VAL A 88 36.42 24.76 -17.57
CA VAL A 88 35.22 25.09 -18.36
C VAL A 88 34.42 23.85 -18.66
N CYS A 89 35.07 22.77 -19.12
CA CYS A 89 34.40 21.49 -19.43
C CYS A 89 33.73 20.89 -18.20
N ASP A 90 34.42 20.87 -17.07
CA ASP A 90 33.91 20.37 -15.81
C ASP A 90 32.68 21.18 -15.32
N LEU A 91 32.80 22.51 -15.38
CA LEU A 91 31.72 23.42 -14.99
C LEU A 91 30.51 23.26 -15.90
N LEU A 92 30.70 23.08 -17.20
CA LEU A 92 29.63 22.85 -18.18
C LEU A 92 28.87 21.56 -17.87
N ILE A 93 29.55 20.45 -17.64
CA ILE A 93 28.93 19.16 -17.32
C ILE A 93 28.15 19.28 -15.99
N ARG A 94 28.77 19.84 -14.94
CA ARG A 94 28.10 20.06 -13.65
C ARG A 94 26.85 20.95 -13.76
N THR A 95 26.90 21.96 -14.64
CA THR A 95 25.77 22.86 -14.89
C THR A 95 24.60 22.13 -15.56
N TYR A 96 24.86 21.24 -16.53
CA TYR A 96 23.83 20.37 -17.09
C TYR A 96 23.19 19.46 -16.04
N VAL A 97 24.00 18.89 -15.15
CA VAL A 97 23.52 18.06 -14.04
C VAL A 97 22.60 18.85 -13.10
N GLN A 98 23.01 20.07 -12.69
CA GLN A 98 22.19 20.95 -11.84
C GLN A 98 20.90 21.40 -12.53
N ALA A 99 20.97 21.68 -13.84
CA ALA A 99 19.78 22.04 -14.63
C ALA A 99 18.83 20.86 -14.87
N ARG A 100 19.18 19.65 -14.40
CA ARG A 100 18.47 18.39 -14.66
C ARG A 100 18.31 18.06 -16.14
N LYS A 101 19.16 18.59 -17.01
CA LYS A 101 19.18 18.34 -18.45
C LYS A 101 20.19 17.24 -18.77
N LEU A 102 19.92 16.03 -18.25
CA LEU A 102 20.89 14.93 -18.25
C LEU A 102 21.17 14.36 -19.64
N ARG A 103 20.16 14.34 -20.52
CA ARG A 103 20.32 13.87 -21.90
C ARG A 103 21.24 14.79 -22.69
N GLU A 104 20.97 16.10 -22.58
CA GLU A 104 21.82 17.11 -23.20
C GLU A 104 23.23 17.11 -22.58
N GLY A 105 23.33 16.89 -21.27
CA GLY A 105 24.62 16.76 -20.57
C GLY A 105 25.45 15.58 -21.07
N SER A 106 24.85 14.41 -21.34
CA SER A 106 25.56 13.26 -21.89
C SER A 106 25.99 13.46 -23.35
N GLU A 107 25.18 14.14 -24.15
CA GLU A 107 25.55 14.51 -25.52
C GLU A 107 26.70 15.53 -25.52
N ALA A 108 26.64 16.55 -24.66
CA ALA A 108 27.73 17.51 -24.49
C ALA A 108 29.04 16.82 -24.04
N PHE A 109 28.93 15.85 -23.11
CA PHE A 109 30.05 15.05 -22.65
C PHE A 109 30.73 14.31 -23.82
N ARG A 110 29.95 13.62 -24.68
CA ARG A 110 30.46 12.92 -25.86
C ARG A 110 31.13 13.85 -26.86
N LEU A 111 30.49 14.98 -27.16
CA LEU A 111 31.04 15.97 -28.08
C LEU A 111 32.37 16.54 -27.59
N LEU A 112 32.48 16.85 -26.30
CA LEU A 112 33.73 17.32 -25.70
C LEU A 112 34.84 16.26 -25.81
N ARG A 113 34.53 14.99 -25.57
CA ARG A 113 35.44 13.88 -25.69
C ARG A 113 35.90 13.65 -27.13
N GLN A 114 34.97 13.67 -28.09
CA GLN A 114 35.27 13.53 -29.51
C GLN A 114 36.23 14.60 -30.04
N ARG A 115 36.16 15.80 -29.46
CA ARG A 115 37.03 16.94 -29.75
C ARG A 115 38.37 16.95 -28.97
N GLY A 116 38.59 15.94 -28.13
CA GLY A 116 39.84 15.78 -27.36
C GLY A 116 39.94 16.64 -26.13
N PHE A 117 38.85 17.28 -25.66
CA PHE A 117 38.87 18.10 -24.46
C PHE A 117 38.95 17.24 -23.18
N PRO A 118 39.81 17.64 -22.21
CA PRO A 118 39.94 16.92 -20.96
C PRO A 118 38.72 17.20 -20.05
N ILE A 119 38.10 16.12 -19.54
CA ILE A 119 37.04 16.18 -18.53
C ILE A 119 37.53 15.44 -17.29
N SER A 120 37.39 16.05 -16.12
CA SER A 120 37.85 15.42 -14.89
C SER A 120 36.96 14.21 -14.53
N ILE A 121 37.54 13.25 -13.79
CA ILE A 121 36.79 12.11 -13.26
C ILE A 121 35.67 12.57 -12.31
N ASN A 122 35.86 13.70 -11.62
CA ASN A 122 34.84 14.22 -10.72
C ASN A 122 33.61 14.77 -11.45
N ALA A 123 33.80 15.43 -12.61
CA ALA A 123 32.66 15.87 -13.43
C ALA A 123 31.95 14.67 -14.10
N SER A 124 32.76 13.70 -14.58
CA SER A 124 32.24 12.43 -15.13
C SER A 124 31.40 11.69 -14.09
N ASN A 125 31.90 11.54 -12.87
CA ASN A 125 31.18 10.89 -11.77
C ASN A 125 29.90 11.64 -11.36
N ALA A 126 29.91 12.98 -11.41
CA ALA A 126 28.69 13.77 -11.13
C ALA A 126 27.61 13.48 -12.19
N LEU A 127 27.98 13.38 -13.46
CA LEU A 127 27.06 13.03 -14.53
C LEU A 127 26.55 11.59 -14.39
N LEU A 128 27.45 10.63 -14.16
CA LEU A 128 27.11 9.21 -13.96
C LEU A 128 26.16 9.04 -12.78
N ALA A 129 26.45 9.66 -11.63
CA ALA A 129 25.60 9.58 -10.45
C ALA A 129 24.18 10.17 -10.70
N ALA A 130 24.11 11.28 -11.45
CA ALA A 130 22.84 11.90 -11.81
C ALA A 130 22.01 11.01 -12.77
N LEU A 131 22.65 10.40 -13.76
CA LEU A 131 22.01 9.45 -14.69
C LEU A 131 21.48 8.21 -13.96
N VAL A 132 22.29 7.62 -13.08
CA VAL A 132 21.88 6.47 -12.26
C VAL A 132 20.76 6.85 -11.29
N LYS A 133 20.80 8.04 -10.69
CA LYS A 133 19.72 8.56 -9.84
C LYS A 133 18.40 8.71 -10.62
N ALA A 134 18.46 9.14 -11.88
CA ALA A 134 17.31 9.27 -12.78
C ALA A 134 16.87 7.93 -13.39
N SER A 135 17.54 6.81 -13.05
CA SER A 135 17.28 5.46 -13.59
C SER A 135 17.55 5.34 -15.11
N TRP A 136 18.43 6.17 -15.67
CA TRP A 136 18.87 6.10 -17.07
C TRP A 136 20.16 5.27 -17.18
N VAL A 137 20.02 3.99 -16.85
CA VAL A 137 21.15 3.07 -16.66
C VAL A 137 21.94 2.85 -17.96
N ASP A 138 21.25 2.67 -19.09
CA ASP A 138 21.92 2.45 -20.38
C ASP A 138 22.79 3.64 -20.80
N LEU A 139 22.28 4.87 -20.54
CA LEU A 139 23.04 6.08 -20.85
C LEU A 139 24.23 6.26 -19.90
N ALA A 140 24.09 5.84 -18.63
CA ALA A 140 25.20 5.82 -17.68
C ALA A 140 26.31 4.85 -18.12
N TRP A 141 25.95 3.66 -18.61
CA TRP A 141 26.93 2.71 -19.16
C TRP A 141 27.65 3.27 -20.38
N ALA A 142 26.93 3.90 -21.31
CA ALA A 142 27.54 4.51 -22.48
C ALA A 142 28.55 5.62 -22.10
N VAL A 143 28.22 6.47 -21.10
CA VAL A 143 29.14 7.50 -20.58
C VAL A 143 30.33 6.85 -19.85
N PHE A 144 30.11 5.77 -19.09
CA PHE A 144 31.18 5.03 -18.43
C PHE A 144 32.16 4.42 -19.43
N ASP A 145 31.68 3.80 -20.51
CA ASP A 145 32.50 3.23 -21.56
C ASP A 145 33.34 4.31 -22.27
N ASP A 146 32.75 5.49 -22.51
CA ASP A 146 33.47 6.66 -23.04
C ASP A 146 34.55 7.17 -22.05
N VAL A 147 34.33 7.11 -20.73
CA VAL A 147 35.33 7.44 -19.71
C VAL A 147 36.47 6.44 -19.71
N VAL A 148 36.17 5.13 -19.75
CA VAL A 148 37.16 4.05 -19.71
C VAL A 148 38.00 4.03 -20.97
N SER A 149 37.37 4.16 -22.15
CA SER A 149 38.08 4.15 -23.46
C SER A 149 39.02 5.36 -23.63
N SER A 150 38.76 6.45 -22.95
CA SER A 150 39.63 7.63 -22.98
C SER A 150 40.90 7.52 -22.12
N GLY A 151 41.12 6.38 -21.45
CA GLY A 151 42.27 6.18 -20.56
C GLY A 151 42.20 6.96 -19.24
N ALA A 152 41.05 7.53 -18.91
CA ALA A 152 40.88 8.24 -17.64
C ALA A 152 41.00 7.29 -16.44
N ARG A 153 41.70 7.70 -15.38
CA ARG A 153 41.83 6.88 -14.17
C ARG A 153 40.51 6.88 -13.43
N VAL A 154 39.75 5.79 -13.55
CA VAL A 154 38.56 5.55 -12.73
C VAL A 154 38.97 5.32 -11.26
N ASN A 155 38.06 5.61 -10.33
CA ASN A 155 38.30 5.47 -8.90
C ASN A 155 37.16 4.66 -8.22
N VAL A 156 37.30 4.39 -6.93
CA VAL A 156 36.31 3.65 -6.14
C VAL A 156 34.93 4.32 -6.19
N PHE A 157 34.87 5.64 -6.29
CA PHE A 157 33.62 6.37 -6.42
C PHE A 157 32.89 6.04 -7.74
N THR A 158 33.66 5.93 -8.84
CA THR A 158 33.11 5.46 -10.14
C THR A 158 32.60 4.02 -10.03
N LEU A 159 33.36 3.13 -9.35
CA LEU A 159 32.95 1.76 -9.08
C LEU A 159 31.60 1.72 -8.36
N ASN A 160 31.47 2.49 -7.26
CA ASN A 160 30.25 2.52 -6.44
C ASN A 160 29.03 3.03 -7.21
N ILE A 161 29.19 4.03 -8.09
CA ILE A 161 28.10 4.53 -8.95
C ILE A 161 27.65 3.42 -9.93
N MET A 162 28.59 2.73 -10.57
CA MET A 162 28.26 1.71 -11.58
C MET A 162 27.73 0.42 -10.96
N VAL A 163 28.19 0.05 -9.76
CA VAL A 163 27.58 -1.03 -8.98
C VAL A 163 26.13 -0.70 -8.62
N ASN A 164 25.85 0.54 -8.18
CA ASN A 164 24.48 0.98 -7.94
C ASN A 164 23.62 0.96 -9.23
N ALA A 165 24.22 1.25 -10.40
CA ALA A 165 23.54 1.11 -11.69
C ALA A 165 23.16 -0.35 -11.98
N LEU A 166 24.09 -1.32 -11.76
CA LEU A 166 23.81 -2.75 -11.90
C LEU A 166 22.72 -3.23 -10.94
N CYS A 167 22.74 -2.76 -9.70
CA CYS A 167 21.72 -3.07 -8.70
C CYS A 167 20.34 -2.59 -9.12
N LYS A 168 20.23 -1.34 -9.61
CA LYS A 168 18.96 -0.78 -10.09
C LYS A 168 18.39 -1.50 -11.31
N ASP A 169 19.26 -2.02 -12.17
CA ASP A 169 18.88 -2.77 -13.36
C ASP A 169 18.65 -4.28 -13.08
N GLY A 170 18.86 -4.71 -11.84
CA GLY A 170 18.71 -6.12 -11.43
C GLY A 170 19.76 -7.06 -12.03
N LYS A 171 20.83 -6.53 -12.64
CA LYS A 171 21.87 -7.30 -13.34
C LYS A 171 23.00 -7.76 -12.40
N PHE A 172 22.64 -8.40 -11.28
CA PHE A 172 23.62 -8.84 -10.27
C PHE A 172 24.65 -9.84 -10.80
N HIS A 173 24.28 -10.68 -11.76
CA HIS A 173 25.19 -11.64 -12.40
C HIS A 173 26.41 -10.98 -13.07
N LYS A 174 26.33 -9.69 -13.41
CA LYS A 174 27.43 -8.93 -14.01
C LYS A 174 28.40 -8.32 -13.00
N VAL A 175 28.04 -8.30 -11.72
CA VAL A 175 28.83 -7.63 -10.67
C VAL A 175 30.22 -8.25 -10.54
N LYS A 176 30.35 -9.60 -10.53
CA LYS A 176 31.65 -10.27 -10.44
C LYS A 176 32.57 -9.92 -11.61
N ALA A 177 32.04 -9.98 -12.85
CA ALA A 177 32.80 -9.60 -14.03
C ALA A 177 33.24 -8.12 -14.00
N PHE A 178 32.34 -7.25 -13.50
CA PHE A 178 32.64 -5.82 -13.34
C PHE A 178 33.73 -5.57 -12.28
N PHE A 179 33.71 -6.30 -11.17
CA PHE A 179 34.78 -6.24 -10.17
C PHE A 179 36.12 -6.62 -10.77
N SER A 180 36.21 -7.78 -11.45
CA SER A 180 37.46 -8.20 -12.10
C SER A 180 37.97 -7.15 -13.10
N GLN A 181 37.06 -6.48 -13.84
CA GLN A 181 37.42 -5.40 -14.76
C GLN A 181 38.01 -4.18 -14.03
N MET A 182 37.44 -3.83 -12.85
CA MET A 182 37.91 -2.69 -12.07
C MET A 182 39.18 -2.99 -11.29
N GLU A 183 39.33 -4.22 -10.79
CA GLU A 183 40.54 -4.73 -10.14
C GLU A 183 41.74 -4.70 -11.09
N ALA A 184 41.54 -5.11 -12.35
CA ALA A 184 42.57 -5.01 -13.39
C ALA A 184 43.04 -3.56 -13.64
N LYS A 185 42.25 -2.57 -13.24
CA LYS A 185 42.58 -1.12 -13.27
C LYS A 185 43.12 -0.59 -11.93
N GLY A 186 43.32 -1.47 -10.94
CA GLY A 186 43.78 -1.13 -9.61
C GLY A 186 42.71 -0.49 -8.72
N VAL A 187 41.42 -0.68 -9.02
CA VAL A 187 40.30 -0.17 -8.23
C VAL A 187 39.61 -1.32 -7.54
N PHE A 188 39.69 -1.37 -6.21
CA PHE A 188 39.13 -2.43 -5.38
C PHE A 188 37.81 -2.00 -4.72
N PRO A 189 36.86 -2.93 -4.52
CA PRO A 189 35.64 -2.69 -3.76
C PRO A 189 35.93 -2.25 -2.32
N ASP A 190 35.18 -1.28 -1.82
CA ASP A 190 35.25 -0.80 -0.45
C ASP A 190 33.98 -1.13 0.35
N VAL A 191 33.92 -0.65 1.59
CA VAL A 191 32.73 -0.79 2.47
C VAL A 191 31.47 -0.27 1.81
N VAL A 192 31.55 0.84 1.05
CA VAL A 192 30.39 1.44 0.37
C VAL A 192 29.91 0.56 -0.78
N THR A 193 30.84 -0.06 -1.50
CA THR A 193 30.52 -1.04 -2.58
C THR A 193 29.73 -2.21 -2.04
N TYR A 194 30.23 -2.85 -0.97
CA TYR A 194 29.55 -3.97 -0.33
C TYR A 194 28.20 -3.57 0.28
N ASN A 195 28.13 -2.44 0.95
CA ASN A 195 26.87 -1.93 1.49
C ASN A 195 25.81 -1.68 0.41
N THR A 196 26.22 -1.19 -0.76
CA THR A 196 25.30 -0.99 -1.90
C THR A 196 24.73 -2.31 -2.39
N LEU A 197 25.57 -3.34 -2.50
CA LEU A 197 25.15 -4.69 -2.92
C LEU A 197 24.27 -5.36 -1.86
N ILE A 198 24.68 -5.35 -0.60
CA ILE A 198 23.91 -5.93 0.52
C ILE A 198 22.53 -5.29 0.59
N ASN A 199 22.45 -3.95 0.52
CA ASN A 199 21.16 -3.26 0.52
C ASN A 199 20.29 -3.63 -0.68
N ALA A 200 20.87 -3.73 -1.88
CA ALA A 200 20.14 -4.10 -3.08
C ALA A 200 19.60 -5.54 -3.02
N HIS A 201 20.42 -6.51 -2.60
CA HIS A 201 20.00 -7.90 -2.41
C HIS A 201 18.94 -8.03 -1.29
N SER A 202 19.13 -7.32 -0.17
CA SER A 202 18.18 -7.31 0.93
C SER A 202 16.80 -6.74 0.50
N LEU A 203 16.78 -5.66 -0.28
CA LEU A 203 15.53 -5.06 -0.78
C LEU A 203 14.81 -5.94 -1.80
N MET A 204 15.55 -6.71 -2.60
CA MET A 204 14.98 -7.69 -3.53
C MET A 204 14.63 -9.02 -2.86
N GLY A 205 15.00 -9.16 -1.59
CA GLY A 205 14.74 -10.33 -0.81
C GLY A 205 15.65 -11.51 -1.11
N ASN A 206 16.82 -11.32 -1.67
CA ASN A 206 17.87 -12.32 -1.87
C ASN A 206 18.74 -12.35 -0.61
N GLU A 207 18.20 -12.93 0.48
CA GLU A 207 18.86 -12.91 1.78
C GLU A 207 20.16 -13.72 1.81
N SER A 208 20.19 -14.90 1.15
CA SER A 208 21.38 -15.77 1.11
C SER A 208 22.59 -15.02 0.55
N GLU A 209 22.39 -14.32 -0.56
CA GLU A 209 23.42 -13.51 -1.19
C GLU A 209 23.83 -12.30 -0.34
N ALA A 210 22.87 -11.68 0.38
CA ALA A 210 23.18 -10.58 1.30
C ALA A 210 24.11 -11.05 2.45
N PHE A 211 23.85 -12.24 3.01
CA PHE A 211 24.72 -12.84 4.05
C PHE A 211 26.07 -13.32 3.48
N GLU A 212 26.10 -13.88 2.27
CA GLU A 212 27.37 -14.23 1.60
C GLU A 212 28.25 -13.00 1.37
N LEU A 213 27.64 -11.89 0.95
CA LEU A 213 28.33 -10.60 0.80
C LEU A 213 28.85 -10.06 2.13
N LEU A 214 28.06 -10.18 3.22
CA LEU A 214 28.50 -9.81 4.57
C LEU A 214 29.73 -10.63 4.99
N ASN A 215 29.70 -11.94 4.76
CA ASN A 215 30.82 -12.83 5.06
C ASN A 215 32.06 -12.53 4.18
N SER A 216 31.85 -12.26 2.89
CA SER A 216 32.91 -11.87 1.97
C SER A 216 33.58 -10.56 2.38
N MET A 217 32.77 -9.57 2.80
CA MET A 217 33.25 -8.31 3.36
C MET A 217 34.15 -8.52 4.57
N ARG A 218 33.77 -9.40 5.50
CA ARG A 218 34.58 -9.79 6.66
C ARG A 218 35.87 -10.50 6.27
N GLY A 219 35.79 -11.42 5.32
CA GLY A 219 36.94 -12.17 4.79
C GLY A 219 38.01 -11.26 4.15
N LEU A 220 37.60 -10.14 3.60
CA LEU A 220 38.49 -9.12 3.03
C LEU A 220 39.01 -8.10 4.08
N GLY A 221 38.69 -8.29 5.36
CA GLY A 221 39.09 -7.37 6.43
C GLY A 221 38.29 -6.05 6.46
N LEU A 222 37.25 -5.93 5.65
CA LEU A 222 36.34 -4.79 5.68
C LEU A 222 35.37 -4.94 6.85
N LYS A 223 35.31 -3.97 7.76
CA LYS A 223 34.45 -4.04 8.95
C LYS A 223 33.03 -3.64 8.60
N PRO A 224 32.00 -4.53 8.77
CA PRO A 224 30.61 -4.17 8.68
C PRO A 224 30.25 -3.11 9.72
N GLY A 225 29.53 -2.09 9.30
CA GLY A 225 29.06 -1.00 10.18
C GLY A 225 27.54 -1.08 10.43
N VAL A 226 27.03 -0.11 11.20
CA VAL A 226 25.59 0.03 11.51
C VAL A 226 24.74 0.00 10.23
N TYR A 227 25.17 0.72 9.19
CA TYR A 227 24.44 0.74 7.91
C TYR A 227 24.33 -0.66 7.25
N THR A 228 25.39 -1.48 7.35
CA THR A 228 25.40 -2.84 6.78
C THR A 228 24.33 -3.71 7.44
N TYR A 229 24.28 -3.72 8.78
CA TYR A 229 23.30 -4.46 9.54
C TYR A 229 21.88 -3.93 9.36
N ASN A 230 21.70 -2.61 9.34
CA ASN A 230 20.40 -1.97 9.08
C ASN A 230 19.83 -2.36 7.72
N ALA A 231 20.66 -2.47 6.68
CA ALA A 231 20.23 -2.89 5.36
C ALA A 231 19.67 -4.34 5.36
N ILE A 232 20.33 -5.25 6.09
CA ILE A 232 19.89 -6.65 6.22
C ILE A 232 18.61 -6.73 7.07
N ILE A 233 18.57 -6.08 8.24
CA ILE A 233 17.39 -6.03 9.11
C ILE A 233 16.16 -5.51 8.35
N ASN A 234 16.30 -4.40 7.62
CA ASN A 234 15.21 -3.83 6.83
C ASN A 234 14.73 -4.79 5.73
N GLY A 235 15.65 -5.48 5.05
CA GLY A 235 15.30 -6.48 4.04
C GLY A 235 14.53 -7.66 4.62
N LEU A 236 14.98 -8.21 5.75
CA LEU A 236 14.33 -9.31 6.46
C LEU A 236 12.94 -8.93 6.97
N CYS A 237 12.79 -7.74 7.57
CA CYS A 237 11.50 -7.22 8.02
C CYS A 237 10.52 -7.05 6.87
N LYS A 238 10.95 -6.52 5.71
CA LYS A 238 10.09 -6.41 4.52
C LYS A 238 9.57 -7.75 4.00
N LYS A 239 10.32 -8.84 4.23
CA LYS A 239 9.90 -10.22 3.92
C LYS A 239 9.07 -10.89 5.03
N GLY A 240 8.85 -10.22 6.15
CA GLY A 240 8.14 -10.80 7.30
C GLY A 240 8.97 -11.77 8.14
N MET A 241 10.30 -11.81 7.94
CA MET A 241 11.23 -12.72 8.64
C MET A 241 11.73 -12.10 9.94
N TYR A 242 10.80 -11.78 10.83
CA TYR A 242 11.05 -11.02 12.06
C TYR A 242 12.10 -11.65 12.96
N GLU A 243 12.01 -12.96 13.25
CA GLU A 243 12.95 -13.66 14.15
C GLU A 243 14.40 -13.63 13.63
N ARG A 244 14.56 -13.74 12.32
CA ARG A 244 15.90 -13.63 11.71
C ARG A 244 16.43 -12.19 11.78
N ALA A 245 15.55 -11.19 11.61
CA ALA A 245 15.93 -9.78 11.79
C ALA A 245 16.38 -9.50 13.23
N ARG A 246 15.71 -10.10 14.23
CA ARG A 246 16.13 -10.06 15.65
C ARG A 246 17.51 -10.69 15.84
N GLY A 247 17.76 -11.87 15.28
CA GLY A 247 19.08 -12.51 15.34
C GLY A 247 20.20 -11.66 14.74
N VAL A 248 19.92 -10.89 13.68
CA VAL A 248 20.88 -9.95 13.07
C VAL A 248 21.13 -8.73 13.99
N LEU A 249 20.12 -8.27 14.72
CA LEU A 249 20.28 -7.23 15.75
C LEU A 249 21.18 -7.73 16.90
N ASP A 250 20.94 -8.96 17.37
CA ASP A 250 21.76 -9.56 18.43
C ASP A 250 23.22 -9.73 17.99
N GLU A 251 23.45 -10.12 16.73
CA GLU A 251 24.79 -10.20 16.14
C GLU A 251 25.47 -8.83 16.09
N MET A 252 24.72 -7.78 15.66
CA MET A 252 25.19 -6.39 15.61
C MET A 252 25.65 -5.92 17.02
N LEU A 253 24.85 -6.21 18.04
CA LEU A 253 25.16 -5.90 19.44
C LEU A 253 26.37 -6.69 19.96
N GLY A 254 26.46 -7.98 19.59
CA GLY A 254 27.60 -8.86 19.94
C GLY A 254 28.93 -8.39 19.37
N VAL A 255 28.93 -7.68 18.23
CA VAL A 255 30.12 -7.06 17.63
C VAL A 255 30.44 -5.70 18.27
N GLY A 256 29.62 -5.20 19.19
CA GLY A 256 29.81 -3.93 19.88
C GLY A 256 29.35 -2.70 19.11
N LEU A 257 28.47 -2.85 18.12
CA LEU A 257 27.87 -1.74 17.39
C LEU A 257 26.62 -1.24 18.14
N SER A 258 26.50 0.08 18.28
CA SER A 258 25.31 0.71 18.87
C SER A 258 24.21 0.84 17.82
N PRO A 259 22.99 0.33 18.08
CA PRO A 259 21.84 0.49 17.18
C PRO A 259 21.38 1.96 17.13
N ASP A 260 20.69 2.31 16.06
CA ASP A 260 20.07 3.62 15.86
C ASP A 260 18.57 3.48 15.54
N ALA A 261 17.89 4.60 15.27
CA ALA A 261 16.47 4.58 14.89
C ALA A 261 16.22 3.78 13.59
N ALA A 262 17.18 3.78 12.65
CA ALA A 262 17.06 3.00 11.42
C ALA A 262 17.20 1.48 11.66
N THR A 263 17.78 1.07 12.78
CA THR A 263 17.83 -0.32 13.23
C THR A 263 16.47 -0.80 13.78
N PHE A 264 15.85 -0.01 14.66
CA PHE A 264 14.61 -0.38 15.35
C PHE A 264 13.35 -0.14 14.53
N ASN A 265 13.29 0.92 13.70
CA ASN A 265 12.09 1.25 12.92
C ASN A 265 11.58 0.11 12.03
N PRO A 266 12.41 -0.65 11.27
CA PRO A 266 11.94 -1.80 10.52
C PRO A 266 11.31 -2.89 11.39
N LEU A 267 11.87 -3.15 12.58
CA LEU A 267 11.36 -4.13 13.54
C LEU A 267 10.01 -3.69 14.11
N LEU A 268 9.87 -2.40 14.48
CA LEU A 268 8.61 -1.81 14.92
C LEU A 268 7.54 -1.89 13.84
N VAL A 269 7.86 -1.49 12.61
CA VAL A 269 6.92 -1.53 11.49
C VAL A 269 6.45 -2.97 11.23
N GLU A 270 7.34 -3.96 11.31
CA GLU A 270 6.97 -5.35 11.08
C GLU A 270 6.11 -5.93 12.22
N SER A 271 6.42 -5.62 13.50
CA SER A 271 5.58 -5.98 14.65
C SER A 271 4.18 -5.38 14.50
N CYS A 272 4.12 -4.11 14.11
CA CYS A 272 2.86 -3.41 13.87
C CYS A 272 2.09 -3.95 12.66
N ARG A 273 2.75 -4.51 11.66
CA ARG A 273 2.12 -5.16 10.49
C ARG A 273 1.47 -6.49 10.87
N LYS A 274 2.02 -7.19 11.85
CA LYS A 274 1.44 -8.42 12.43
C LYS A 274 0.35 -8.13 13.45
N ASP A 275 0.05 -6.86 13.72
CA ASP A 275 -0.86 -6.40 14.78
C ASP A 275 -0.50 -6.93 16.19
N ASP A 276 0.78 -7.27 16.40
CA ASP A 276 1.28 -7.70 17.70
C ASP A 276 1.62 -6.48 18.57
N VAL A 277 0.63 -6.07 19.34
CA VAL A 277 0.69 -4.90 20.23
C VAL A 277 1.79 -5.05 21.27
N ARG A 278 1.94 -6.27 21.84
CA ARG A 278 2.92 -6.52 22.94
C ARG A 278 4.34 -6.45 22.41
N GLU A 279 4.58 -7.05 21.25
CA GLU A 279 5.91 -7.03 20.65
C GLU A 279 6.29 -5.63 20.17
N ALA A 280 5.35 -4.87 19.60
CA ALA A 280 5.59 -3.48 19.20
C ALA A 280 5.99 -2.60 20.40
N GLU A 281 5.31 -2.76 21.53
CA GLU A 281 5.64 -2.04 22.76
C GLU A 281 7.01 -2.47 23.30
N ARG A 282 7.32 -3.78 23.33
CA ARG A 282 8.62 -4.30 23.75
C ARG A 282 9.77 -3.73 22.93
N VAL A 283 9.64 -3.71 21.60
CA VAL A 283 10.66 -3.16 20.69
C VAL A 283 10.85 -1.66 20.91
N PHE A 284 9.77 -0.92 21.18
CA PHE A 284 9.85 0.49 21.48
C PHE A 284 10.56 0.78 22.81
N ASP A 285 10.26 0.00 23.85
CA ASP A 285 10.91 0.12 25.15
C ASP A 285 12.40 -0.31 25.09
N GLU A 286 12.72 -1.33 24.31
CA GLU A 286 14.09 -1.75 24.04
C GLU A 286 14.88 -0.64 23.33
N MET A 287 14.29 0.03 22.33
CA MET A 287 14.86 1.19 21.66
C MET A 287 15.24 2.28 22.67
N LEU A 288 14.35 2.58 23.61
CA LEU A 288 14.62 3.54 24.70
C LEU A 288 15.72 3.04 25.65
N GLY A 289 15.74 1.72 25.96
CA GLY A 289 16.75 1.09 26.81
C GLY A 289 18.17 1.20 26.26
N TYR A 290 18.33 1.20 24.93
CA TYR A 290 19.60 1.45 24.25
C TYR A 290 19.92 2.95 24.10
N GLY A 291 19.11 3.85 24.64
CA GLY A 291 19.30 5.30 24.53
C GLY A 291 19.02 5.87 23.15
N VAL A 292 18.35 5.12 22.29
CA VAL A 292 17.96 5.58 20.95
C VAL A 292 16.73 6.46 21.07
N VAL A 293 16.81 7.68 20.54
CA VAL A 293 15.69 8.62 20.57
C VAL A 293 14.67 8.23 19.47
N PRO A 294 13.40 7.92 19.84
CA PRO A 294 12.37 7.63 18.87
C PRO A 294 12.06 8.83 17.97
N ASP A 295 11.84 8.56 16.70
CA ASP A 295 11.44 9.53 15.69
C ASP A 295 9.93 9.45 15.37
N LEU A 296 9.46 10.23 14.38
CA LEU A 296 8.06 10.21 13.96
C LEU A 296 7.61 8.83 13.44
N ILE A 297 8.53 8.06 12.84
CA ILE A 297 8.23 6.70 12.34
C ILE A 297 8.02 5.74 13.51
N SER A 298 8.90 5.80 14.53
CA SER A 298 8.79 4.99 15.74
C SER A 298 7.46 5.22 16.46
N PHE A 299 7.16 6.50 16.75
CA PHE A 299 5.89 6.86 17.40
C PHE A 299 4.67 6.52 16.54
N GLY A 300 4.72 6.83 15.23
CA GLY A 300 3.62 6.55 14.29
C GLY A 300 3.30 5.07 14.20
N SER A 301 4.31 4.21 14.22
CA SER A 301 4.14 2.75 14.19
C SER A 301 3.40 2.26 15.44
N VAL A 302 3.84 2.68 16.63
CA VAL A 302 3.23 2.26 17.90
C VAL A 302 1.82 2.85 18.06
N ILE A 303 1.63 4.14 17.78
CA ILE A 303 0.30 4.76 17.78
C ILE A 303 -0.63 4.03 16.83
N GLY A 304 -0.14 3.65 15.64
CA GLY A 304 -0.91 2.95 14.62
C GLY A 304 -1.39 1.57 15.05
N VAL A 305 -0.55 0.77 15.70
CA VAL A 305 -0.96 -0.56 16.15
C VAL A 305 -1.98 -0.47 17.28
N PHE A 306 -1.79 0.43 18.26
CA PHE A 306 -2.77 0.64 19.34
C PHE A 306 -4.10 1.15 18.80
N SER A 307 -4.08 2.12 17.86
CA SER A 307 -5.30 2.67 17.25
C SER A 307 -6.08 1.62 16.46
N ARG A 308 -5.41 0.77 15.66
CA ARG A 308 -6.07 -0.32 14.91
C ARG A 308 -6.72 -1.35 15.82
N ASN A 309 -6.10 -1.64 16.97
CA ASN A 309 -6.62 -2.59 17.96
C ASN A 309 -7.63 -1.97 18.95
N GLY A 310 -8.04 -0.72 18.74
CA GLY A 310 -9.03 -0.04 19.59
C GLY A 310 -8.50 0.40 20.96
N CYS A 311 -7.20 0.28 21.22
CA CYS A 311 -6.56 0.66 22.48
C CYS A 311 -6.22 2.17 22.49
N PHE A 312 -7.25 3.03 22.41
CA PHE A 312 -7.08 4.47 22.22
C PHE A 312 -6.38 5.17 23.39
N ASP A 313 -6.60 4.75 24.62
CA ASP A 313 -5.92 5.33 25.79
C ASP A 313 -4.40 5.23 25.66
N ARG A 314 -3.92 4.06 25.21
CA ARG A 314 -2.50 3.82 24.95
C ARG A 314 -2.01 4.60 23.72
N ALA A 315 -2.78 4.63 22.63
CA ALA A 315 -2.44 5.43 21.46
C ALA A 315 -2.27 6.91 21.81
N LEU A 316 -3.19 7.48 22.61
CA LEU A 316 -3.12 8.86 23.09
C LEU A 316 -1.98 9.08 24.07
N GLU A 317 -1.61 8.09 24.90
CA GLU A 317 -0.44 8.16 25.77
C GLU A 317 0.83 8.34 24.95
N TYR A 318 1.03 7.50 23.91
CA TYR A 318 2.19 7.62 23.00
C TYR A 318 2.16 8.91 22.19
N PHE A 319 0.99 9.40 21.80
CA PHE A 319 0.84 10.70 21.18
C PHE A 319 1.24 11.86 22.10
N ARG A 320 0.92 11.77 23.40
CA ARG A 320 1.40 12.74 24.41
C ARG A 320 2.92 12.63 24.61
N LYS A 321 3.48 11.41 24.66
CA LYS A 321 4.93 11.15 24.74
C LYS A 321 5.66 11.78 23.54
N LEU A 322 5.12 11.63 22.32
CA LEU A 322 5.64 12.28 21.11
C LEU A 322 5.73 13.81 21.28
N LYS A 323 4.64 14.43 21.75
CA LYS A 323 4.61 15.88 22.02
C LYS A 323 5.59 16.27 23.13
N GLY A 324 5.70 15.46 24.19
CA GLY A 324 6.63 15.65 25.30
C GLY A 324 8.10 15.55 24.88
N ALA A 325 8.40 14.74 23.86
CA ALA A 325 9.73 14.64 23.25
C ALA A 325 10.08 15.85 22.34
N GLY A 326 9.19 16.85 22.25
CA GLY A 326 9.39 18.04 21.41
C GLY A 326 9.17 17.82 19.92
N LEU A 327 8.64 16.66 19.54
CA LEU A 327 8.29 16.35 18.15
C LEU A 327 6.95 16.98 17.79
N VAL A 328 6.86 17.52 16.58
CA VAL A 328 5.61 18.04 16.03
C VAL A 328 4.96 16.93 15.22
N ALA A 329 3.76 16.53 15.62
CA ALA A 329 2.96 15.55 14.87
C ALA A 329 2.70 16.10 13.46
N ASP A 330 2.97 15.28 12.47
CA ASP A 330 2.74 15.60 11.06
C ASP A 330 1.37 15.07 10.58
N THR A 331 1.05 15.32 9.31
CA THR A 331 -0.19 14.82 8.67
C THR A 331 -0.33 13.30 8.81
N VAL A 332 0.79 12.55 8.76
CA VAL A 332 0.76 11.08 8.83
C VAL A 332 0.28 10.60 10.21
N ILE A 333 0.84 11.17 11.29
CA ILE A 333 0.45 10.81 12.67
C ILE A 333 -1.04 11.08 12.93
N TYR A 334 -1.53 12.26 12.50
CA TYR A 334 -2.95 12.57 12.62
C TYR A 334 -3.82 11.62 11.80
N THR A 335 -3.43 11.29 10.56
CA THR A 335 -4.15 10.36 9.69
C THR A 335 -4.21 8.94 10.30
N ILE A 336 -3.15 8.49 10.96
CA ILE A 336 -3.12 7.20 11.67
C ILE A 336 -4.16 7.17 12.81
N LEU A 337 -4.24 8.23 13.62
CA LEU A 337 -5.25 8.32 14.69
C LEU A 337 -6.67 8.36 14.12
N ILE A 338 -6.90 9.15 13.08
CA ILE A 338 -8.17 9.25 12.37
C ILE A 338 -8.59 7.88 11.80
N ASP A 339 -7.66 7.15 11.13
CA ASP A 339 -7.94 5.80 10.60
C ASP A 339 -8.34 4.83 11.72
N GLY A 340 -7.61 4.86 12.84
CA GLY A 340 -7.92 4.04 14.00
C GLY A 340 -9.34 4.29 14.53
N TYR A 341 -9.71 5.54 14.79
CA TYR A 341 -11.04 5.90 15.24
C TYR A 341 -12.13 5.53 14.24
N CYS A 342 -11.92 5.79 12.94
CA CYS A 342 -12.87 5.44 11.88
C CYS A 342 -13.08 3.92 11.76
N ARG A 343 -12.04 3.10 11.89
CA ARG A 343 -12.14 1.63 11.85
C ARG A 343 -12.95 1.07 13.00
N ASN A 344 -12.83 1.67 14.17
CA ASN A 344 -13.55 1.25 15.38
C ASN A 344 -14.93 1.91 15.53
N GLY A 345 -15.41 2.63 14.51
CA GLY A 345 -16.73 3.25 14.49
C GLY A 345 -16.86 4.57 15.26
N ASN A 346 -15.77 5.07 15.87
CA ASN A 346 -15.78 6.30 16.67
C ASN A 346 -15.53 7.54 15.79
N VAL A 347 -16.43 7.77 14.83
CA VAL A 347 -16.28 8.84 13.83
C VAL A 347 -16.27 10.24 14.46
N ALA A 348 -17.00 10.46 15.55
CA ALA A 348 -17.00 11.74 16.26
C ALA A 348 -15.61 12.12 16.78
N GLU A 349 -14.88 11.16 17.39
CA GLU A 349 -13.51 11.39 17.84
C GLU A 349 -12.55 11.59 16.67
N ALA A 350 -12.75 10.89 15.54
CA ALA A 350 -11.98 11.12 14.34
C ALA A 350 -12.10 12.57 13.84
N LEU A 351 -13.30 13.14 13.88
CA LEU A 351 -13.55 14.54 13.54
C LEU A 351 -12.91 15.51 14.53
N ASN A 352 -12.90 15.19 15.84
CA ASN A 352 -12.19 15.98 16.85
C ASN A 352 -10.69 16.02 16.58
N VAL A 353 -10.09 14.86 16.26
CA VAL A 353 -8.67 14.76 15.88
C VAL A 353 -8.37 15.56 14.61
N ARG A 354 -9.26 15.51 13.61
CA ARG A 354 -9.18 16.34 12.39
C ARG A 354 -9.19 17.84 12.72
N ASN A 355 -10.06 18.27 13.63
CA ASN A 355 -10.13 19.67 14.03
C ASN A 355 -8.85 20.11 14.75
N GLU A 356 -8.28 19.28 15.62
CA GLU A 356 -6.97 19.53 16.23
C GLU A 356 -5.87 19.66 15.18
N MET A 357 -5.82 18.74 14.20
CA MET A 357 -4.89 18.75 13.07
C MET A 357 -4.90 20.09 12.32
N VAL A 358 -6.10 20.56 11.95
CA VAL A 358 -6.30 21.83 11.23
C VAL A 358 -5.92 23.03 12.10
N ALA A 359 -6.30 23.03 13.38
CA ALA A 359 -5.98 24.09 14.34
C ALA A 359 -4.46 24.24 14.54
N ARG A 360 -3.68 23.15 14.37
CA ARG A 360 -2.21 23.18 14.43
C ARG A 360 -1.55 23.53 13.09
N GLY A 361 -2.32 23.86 12.06
CA GLY A 361 -1.81 24.26 10.76
C GLY A 361 -1.35 23.11 9.88
N CYS A 362 -1.64 21.84 10.24
CA CYS A 362 -1.38 20.71 9.38
C CYS A 362 -2.39 20.68 8.23
N VAL A 363 -1.89 20.60 7.00
CA VAL A 363 -2.75 20.54 5.80
C VAL A 363 -3.20 19.10 5.59
N MET A 364 -4.52 18.92 5.43
CA MET A 364 -5.09 17.62 5.06
C MET A 364 -4.73 17.28 3.61
N ASP A 365 -4.20 16.10 3.40
CA ASP A 365 -3.93 15.53 2.08
C ASP A 365 -5.08 14.63 1.60
N VAL A 366 -4.97 14.11 0.37
CA VAL A 366 -5.97 13.19 -0.22
C VAL A 366 -6.20 11.96 0.66
N VAL A 367 -5.13 11.44 1.30
CA VAL A 367 -5.22 10.24 2.14
C VAL A 367 -6.05 10.51 3.40
N THR A 368 -5.84 11.65 4.05
CA THR A 368 -6.60 12.06 5.24
C THR A 368 -8.08 12.24 4.92
N TYR A 369 -8.39 12.94 3.80
CA TYR A 369 -9.79 13.09 3.34
C TYR A 369 -10.43 11.73 3.06
N ASN A 370 -9.74 10.86 2.30
CA ASN A 370 -10.24 9.53 1.98
C ASN A 370 -10.50 8.65 3.22
N THR A 371 -9.64 8.76 4.23
CA THR A 371 -9.80 8.04 5.49
C THR A 371 -11.05 8.48 6.23
N LEU A 372 -11.27 9.79 6.37
CA LEU A 372 -12.48 10.35 6.99
C LEU A 372 -13.74 10.03 6.20
N LEU A 373 -13.72 10.21 4.87
CA LEU A 373 -14.85 9.87 4.00
C LEU A 373 -15.25 8.39 4.13
N ASN A 374 -14.26 7.48 4.18
CA ASN A 374 -14.52 6.05 4.40
C ASN A 374 -15.13 5.79 5.79
N GLY A 375 -14.66 6.49 6.83
CA GLY A 375 -15.21 6.42 8.19
C GLY A 375 -16.66 6.91 8.23
N LEU A 376 -16.95 8.09 7.67
CA LEU A 376 -18.28 8.68 7.58
C LEU A 376 -19.27 7.80 6.80
N CYS A 377 -18.84 7.26 5.64
CA CYS A 377 -19.64 6.34 4.85
C CYS A 377 -19.97 5.03 5.60
N LYS A 378 -19.01 4.47 6.35
CA LYS A 378 -19.24 3.29 7.19
C LYS A 378 -20.18 3.59 8.36
N GLY A 379 -20.06 4.78 8.98
CA GLY A 379 -20.91 5.28 10.04
C GLY A 379 -22.29 5.74 9.57
N LYS A 380 -22.62 5.64 8.27
CA LYS A 380 -23.86 6.13 7.64
C LYS A 380 -24.08 7.65 7.79
N MET A 381 -23.02 8.42 8.01
CA MET A 381 -23.04 9.88 8.14
C MET A 381 -22.81 10.53 6.76
N LEU A 382 -23.70 10.28 5.79
CA LEU A 382 -23.50 10.68 4.40
C LEU A 382 -23.62 12.20 4.18
N GLY A 383 -24.38 12.90 5.03
CA GLY A 383 -24.46 14.37 5.00
C GLY A 383 -23.10 15.01 5.30
N ASP A 384 -22.45 14.55 6.36
CA ASP A 384 -21.10 15.01 6.74
C ASP A 384 -20.04 14.60 5.70
N ALA A 385 -20.22 13.44 5.06
CA ALA A 385 -19.35 13.00 3.96
C ALA A 385 -19.46 13.93 2.74
N ASP A 386 -20.66 14.41 2.37
CA ASP A 386 -20.85 15.40 1.30
C ASP A 386 -20.24 16.76 1.65
N GLU A 387 -20.34 17.20 2.91
CA GLU A 387 -19.71 18.44 3.38
C GLU A 387 -18.19 18.34 3.29
N LEU A 388 -17.64 17.24 3.79
CA LEU A 388 -16.19 16.98 3.73
C LEU A 388 -15.67 16.87 2.29
N PHE A 389 -16.44 16.26 1.39
CA PHE A 389 -16.12 16.18 -0.03
C PHE A 389 -16.13 17.57 -0.69
N ARG A 390 -17.09 18.44 -0.35
CA ARG A 390 -17.12 19.83 -0.84
C ARG A 390 -15.91 20.61 -0.32
N GLU A 391 -15.61 20.51 0.97
CA GLU A 391 -14.42 21.13 1.57
C GLU A 391 -13.13 20.71 0.86
N MET A 392 -12.99 19.41 0.56
CA MET A 392 -11.83 18.86 -0.17
C MET A 392 -11.62 19.58 -1.51
N VAL A 393 -12.70 19.75 -2.29
CA VAL A 393 -12.66 20.41 -3.60
C VAL A 393 -12.37 21.91 -3.46
N GLU A 394 -13.02 22.61 -2.51
CA GLU A 394 -12.84 24.03 -2.26
C GLU A 394 -11.40 24.37 -1.82
N ARG A 395 -10.77 23.49 -1.07
CA ARG A 395 -9.35 23.63 -0.68
C ARG A 395 -8.36 23.28 -1.80
N GLY A 396 -8.85 22.93 -2.99
CA GLY A 396 -8.01 22.57 -4.14
C GLY A 396 -7.35 21.20 -4.04
N VAL A 397 -7.82 20.32 -3.15
CA VAL A 397 -7.41 18.92 -3.08
C VAL A 397 -8.29 18.13 -4.05
N PHE A 398 -7.70 17.67 -5.15
CA PHE A 398 -8.45 16.97 -6.18
C PHE A 398 -8.84 15.55 -5.74
N PRO A 399 -10.15 15.22 -5.78
CA PRO A 399 -10.62 13.86 -5.55
C PRO A 399 -9.99 12.88 -6.53
N ASP A 400 -9.47 11.80 -6.01
CA ASP A 400 -8.93 10.71 -6.81
C ASP A 400 -9.98 9.60 -7.06
N TYR A 401 -9.56 8.55 -7.75
CA TYR A 401 -10.37 7.37 -8.01
C TYR A 401 -10.92 6.75 -6.70
N TYR A 402 -10.07 6.65 -5.68
CA TYR A 402 -10.46 6.04 -4.39
C TYR A 402 -11.50 6.89 -3.65
N THR A 403 -11.39 8.22 -3.70
CA THR A 403 -12.36 9.16 -3.12
C THR A 403 -13.77 8.89 -3.67
N LEU A 404 -13.90 8.89 -5.01
CA LEU A 404 -15.20 8.74 -5.67
C LEU A 404 -15.78 7.33 -5.46
N THR A 405 -14.95 6.28 -5.57
CA THR A 405 -15.40 4.90 -5.34
C THR A 405 -15.85 4.68 -3.89
N THR A 406 -15.20 5.33 -2.91
CA THR A 406 -15.60 5.26 -1.50
C THR A 406 -16.97 5.90 -1.26
N LEU A 407 -17.22 7.07 -1.83
CA LEU A 407 -18.52 7.75 -1.75
C LEU A 407 -19.61 6.96 -2.49
N ILE A 408 -19.34 6.48 -3.72
CA ILE A 408 -20.27 5.62 -4.47
C ILE A 408 -20.67 4.42 -3.62
N ARG A 409 -19.70 3.74 -3.00
CA ARG A 409 -19.96 2.59 -2.11
C ARG A 409 -20.80 2.96 -0.90
N GLY A 410 -20.55 4.13 -0.31
CA GLY A 410 -21.35 4.65 0.81
C GLY A 410 -22.80 4.84 0.42
N TYR A 411 -23.06 5.53 -0.70
CA TYR A 411 -24.41 5.80 -1.20
C TYR A 411 -25.14 4.53 -1.66
N CYS A 412 -24.43 3.59 -2.32
CA CYS A 412 -25.01 2.29 -2.69
C CYS A 412 -25.45 1.48 -1.47
N LYS A 413 -24.70 1.53 -0.35
CA LYS A 413 -25.09 0.85 0.90
C LYS A 413 -26.29 1.47 1.58
N ASP A 414 -26.49 2.77 1.41
CA ASP A 414 -27.61 3.54 1.95
C ASP A 414 -28.86 3.48 1.05
N GLY A 415 -28.71 2.93 -0.17
CA GLY A 415 -29.78 2.86 -1.17
C GLY A 415 -29.97 4.14 -1.99
N ASN A 416 -29.15 5.18 -1.79
CA ASN A 416 -29.24 6.44 -2.55
C ASN A 416 -28.52 6.31 -3.89
N MET A 417 -29.11 5.53 -4.80
CA MET A 417 -28.51 5.22 -6.09
C MET A 417 -28.41 6.42 -7.03
N ASN A 418 -29.30 7.43 -6.90
CA ASN A 418 -29.25 8.64 -7.71
C ASN A 418 -27.95 9.43 -7.43
N ARG A 419 -27.58 9.56 -6.15
CA ARG A 419 -26.34 10.23 -5.78
C ARG A 419 -25.11 9.44 -6.20
N ALA A 420 -25.15 8.10 -6.06
CA ALA A 420 -24.09 7.22 -6.51
C ALA A 420 -23.83 7.34 -8.03
N LEU A 421 -24.90 7.39 -8.85
CA LEU A 421 -24.78 7.60 -10.29
C LEU A 421 -24.22 8.97 -10.65
N GLY A 422 -24.67 10.05 -9.98
CA GLY A 422 -24.12 11.38 -10.22
C GLY A 422 -22.62 11.47 -9.95
N LEU A 423 -22.11 10.76 -8.92
CA LEU A 423 -20.68 10.64 -8.66
C LEU A 423 -19.95 9.81 -9.72
N PHE A 424 -20.56 8.72 -10.21
CA PHE A 424 -20.03 7.93 -11.31
C PHE A 424 -19.92 8.73 -12.61
N GLU A 425 -20.92 9.53 -12.95
CA GLU A 425 -20.88 10.45 -14.09
C GLU A 425 -19.78 11.50 -13.93
N SER A 426 -19.64 12.09 -12.73
CA SER A 426 -18.57 13.04 -12.45
C SER A 426 -17.18 12.42 -12.57
N MET A 427 -17.03 11.12 -12.26
CA MET A 427 -15.80 10.36 -12.43
C MET A 427 -15.40 10.28 -13.91
N THR A 428 -16.37 9.97 -14.79
CA THR A 428 -16.13 9.91 -16.24
C THR A 428 -15.81 11.28 -16.84
N GLN A 429 -16.49 12.33 -16.41
CA GLN A 429 -16.24 13.72 -16.86
C GLN A 429 -14.84 14.21 -16.48
N ARG A 430 -14.31 13.75 -15.34
CA ARG A 430 -12.93 14.08 -14.88
C ARG A 430 -11.85 13.20 -15.51
N SER A 431 -12.18 12.40 -16.53
CA SER A 431 -11.25 11.45 -17.18
C SER A 431 -10.69 10.38 -16.23
N LEU A 432 -11.32 10.17 -15.09
CA LEU A 432 -11.03 9.05 -14.19
C LEU A 432 -11.77 7.84 -14.75
N LYS A 433 -11.03 6.84 -15.21
CA LYS A 433 -11.63 5.64 -15.82
C LYS A 433 -12.23 4.75 -14.72
N PRO A 434 -13.56 4.50 -14.73
CA PRO A 434 -14.14 3.50 -13.85
C PRO A 434 -13.54 2.12 -14.14
N ASP A 435 -13.36 1.34 -13.10
CA ASP A 435 -12.87 -0.04 -13.20
C ASP A 435 -13.97 -1.05 -12.83
N VAL A 436 -13.60 -2.34 -12.86
CA VAL A 436 -14.49 -3.45 -12.46
C VAL A 436 -15.08 -3.25 -11.06
N VAL A 437 -14.32 -2.67 -10.11
CA VAL A 437 -14.78 -2.49 -8.73
C VAL A 437 -15.89 -1.45 -8.63
N THR A 438 -15.77 -0.34 -9.38
CA THR A 438 -16.78 0.72 -9.44
C THR A 438 -18.09 0.18 -10.02
N TYR A 439 -18.01 -0.52 -11.19
CA TYR A 439 -19.19 -1.14 -11.79
C TYR A 439 -19.84 -2.16 -10.88
N ASN A 440 -19.05 -3.05 -10.28
CA ASN A 440 -19.55 -4.06 -9.33
C ASN A 440 -20.26 -3.42 -8.13
N THR A 441 -19.73 -2.30 -7.62
CA THR A 441 -20.33 -1.57 -6.50
C THR A 441 -21.71 -1.00 -6.86
N LEU A 442 -21.84 -0.40 -8.04
CA LEU A 442 -23.12 0.14 -8.53
C LEU A 442 -24.12 -0.97 -8.85
N MET A 443 -23.68 -2.04 -9.54
CA MET A 443 -24.54 -3.19 -9.85
C MET A 443 -25.06 -3.85 -8.57
N ASP A 444 -24.20 -4.06 -7.56
CA ASP A 444 -24.60 -4.59 -6.25
C ASP A 444 -25.63 -3.70 -5.54
N GLY A 445 -25.42 -2.36 -5.64
CA GLY A 445 -26.40 -1.38 -5.14
C GLY A 445 -27.77 -1.53 -5.80
N PHE A 446 -27.83 -1.57 -7.14
CA PHE A 446 -29.08 -1.75 -7.89
C PHE A 446 -29.72 -3.11 -7.62
N CYS A 447 -28.94 -4.18 -7.54
CA CYS A 447 -29.46 -5.50 -7.19
C CYS A 447 -30.12 -5.51 -5.80
N LYS A 448 -29.55 -4.80 -4.80
CA LYS A 448 -30.10 -4.72 -3.43
C LYS A 448 -31.41 -3.95 -3.33
N ILE A 449 -31.60 -2.93 -4.16
CA ILE A 449 -32.89 -2.20 -4.21
C ILE A 449 -33.90 -2.84 -5.19
N GLY A 450 -33.51 -3.93 -5.90
CA GLY A 450 -34.37 -4.66 -6.81
C GLY A 450 -34.44 -4.11 -8.24
N GLU A 451 -33.66 -3.09 -8.58
CA GLU A 451 -33.63 -2.46 -9.93
C GLU A 451 -32.69 -3.22 -10.87
N MET A 452 -33.06 -4.49 -11.20
CA MET A 452 -32.20 -5.38 -12.01
C MET A 452 -31.94 -4.91 -13.44
N GLU A 453 -32.90 -4.18 -14.05
CA GLU A 453 -32.71 -3.67 -15.41
C GLU A 453 -31.58 -2.65 -15.47
N ARG A 454 -31.48 -1.77 -14.47
CA ARG A 454 -30.35 -0.84 -14.38
C ARG A 454 -29.02 -1.53 -14.11
N ALA A 455 -29.03 -2.62 -13.33
CA ALA A 455 -27.85 -3.44 -13.15
C ALA A 455 -27.37 -4.09 -14.47
N LYS A 456 -28.32 -4.55 -15.33
CA LYS A 456 -28.02 -5.05 -16.68
C LYS A 456 -27.48 -3.94 -17.62
N GLU A 457 -28.04 -2.74 -17.56
CA GLU A 457 -27.54 -1.59 -18.34
C GLU A 457 -26.09 -1.28 -17.98
N LEU A 458 -25.76 -1.24 -16.70
CA LEU A 458 -24.38 -1.05 -16.24
C LEU A 458 -23.44 -2.19 -16.67
N TRP A 459 -23.92 -3.43 -16.66
CA TRP A 459 -23.19 -4.56 -17.22
C TRP A 459 -22.88 -4.36 -18.70
N GLY A 460 -23.89 -3.94 -19.48
CA GLY A 460 -23.71 -3.64 -20.92
C GLY A 460 -22.71 -2.52 -21.15
N ASP A 461 -22.80 -1.43 -20.37
CA ASP A 461 -21.85 -0.30 -20.45
C ASP A 461 -20.41 -0.75 -20.09
N MET A 462 -20.25 -1.55 -19.03
CA MET A 462 -18.97 -2.13 -18.61
C MET A 462 -18.31 -2.92 -19.75
N VAL A 463 -19.05 -3.83 -20.37
CA VAL A 463 -18.57 -4.68 -21.48
C VAL A 463 -18.26 -3.84 -22.72
N SER A 464 -19.13 -2.86 -23.06
CA SER A 464 -18.94 -1.95 -24.22
C SER A 464 -17.66 -1.12 -24.12
N ARG A 465 -17.25 -0.77 -22.91
CA ARG A 465 -15.98 -0.06 -22.62
C ARG A 465 -14.76 -0.98 -22.58
N GLY A 466 -14.92 -2.27 -22.85
CA GLY A 466 -13.83 -3.24 -22.86
C GLY A 466 -13.36 -3.68 -21.46
N ILE A 467 -14.16 -3.42 -20.42
CA ILE A 467 -13.88 -3.87 -19.06
C ILE A 467 -14.45 -5.28 -18.92
N LEU A 468 -13.57 -6.26 -18.72
CA LEU A 468 -13.97 -7.67 -18.62
C LEU A 468 -14.62 -7.97 -17.26
N PRO A 469 -15.86 -8.51 -17.24
CA PRO A 469 -16.48 -8.99 -16.01
C PRO A 469 -15.65 -10.10 -15.37
N ASN A 470 -15.54 -10.08 -14.05
CA ASN A 470 -14.89 -11.12 -13.27
C ASN A 470 -15.92 -11.94 -12.48
N TYR A 471 -15.44 -12.96 -11.74
CA TYR A 471 -16.32 -13.80 -10.93
C TYR A 471 -17.22 -13.03 -9.94
N VAL A 472 -16.74 -11.86 -9.43
CA VAL A 472 -17.54 -10.99 -8.55
C VAL A 472 -18.69 -10.37 -9.32
N SER A 473 -18.45 -9.88 -10.54
CA SER A 473 -19.47 -9.28 -11.41
C SER A 473 -20.61 -10.26 -11.68
N PHE A 474 -20.27 -11.50 -12.07
CA PHE A 474 -21.25 -12.57 -12.28
C PHE A 474 -22.02 -12.91 -10.99
N SER A 475 -21.30 -13.06 -9.86
CA SER A 475 -21.92 -13.38 -8.57
C SER A 475 -22.93 -12.33 -8.11
N ILE A 476 -22.66 -11.03 -8.38
CA ILE A 476 -23.59 -9.94 -8.05
C ILE A 476 -24.90 -10.09 -8.82
N LEU A 477 -24.84 -10.28 -10.15
CA LEU A 477 -26.06 -10.46 -10.96
C LEU A 477 -26.82 -11.74 -10.58
N ILE A 478 -26.11 -12.86 -10.40
CA ILE A 478 -26.73 -14.12 -9.95
C ILE A 478 -27.43 -13.92 -8.61
N ASN A 479 -26.77 -13.25 -7.64
CA ASN A 479 -27.37 -12.95 -6.34
C ASN A 479 -28.61 -12.04 -6.46
N GLY A 480 -28.53 -11.02 -7.29
CA GLY A 480 -29.66 -10.11 -7.56
C GLY A 480 -30.87 -10.87 -8.10
N PHE A 481 -30.69 -11.69 -9.15
CA PHE A 481 -31.77 -12.51 -9.70
C PHE A 481 -32.31 -13.54 -8.71
N CYS A 482 -31.43 -14.23 -7.97
CA CYS A 482 -31.83 -15.19 -6.93
C CYS A 482 -32.62 -14.51 -5.81
N SER A 483 -32.29 -13.26 -5.44
CA SER A 483 -33.00 -12.54 -4.38
C SER A 483 -34.44 -12.17 -4.76
N LEU A 484 -34.68 -11.96 -6.06
CA LEU A 484 -36.00 -11.68 -6.62
C LEU A 484 -36.76 -12.94 -7.07
N GLY A 485 -36.19 -14.12 -6.89
CA GLY A 485 -36.81 -15.40 -7.32
C GLY A 485 -36.74 -15.65 -8.83
N LEU A 486 -36.02 -14.84 -9.59
CA LEU A 486 -35.88 -14.93 -11.04
C LEU A 486 -34.81 -15.95 -11.43
N MET A 487 -35.03 -17.23 -11.03
CA MET A 487 -34.02 -18.28 -11.18
C MET A 487 -33.65 -18.56 -12.64
N GLY A 488 -34.58 -18.39 -13.61
CA GLY A 488 -34.27 -18.54 -15.03
C GLY A 488 -33.20 -17.58 -15.53
N GLU A 489 -33.28 -16.30 -15.11
CA GLU A 489 -32.28 -15.29 -15.45
C GLU A 489 -30.94 -15.55 -14.72
N ALA A 490 -31.01 -15.99 -13.46
CA ALA A 490 -29.81 -16.37 -12.71
C ALA A 490 -29.02 -17.48 -13.41
N PHE A 491 -29.71 -18.48 -13.99
CA PHE A 491 -29.06 -19.55 -14.75
C PHE A 491 -28.49 -19.08 -16.08
N ARG A 492 -29.16 -18.19 -16.79
CA ARG A 492 -28.60 -17.61 -18.03
C ARG A 492 -27.26 -16.90 -17.73
N VAL A 493 -27.19 -16.15 -16.64
CA VAL A 493 -25.95 -15.49 -16.21
C VAL A 493 -24.90 -16.49 -15.76
N TRP A 494 -25.33 -17.60 -15.12
CA TRP A 494 -24.44 -18.71 -14.77
C TRP A 494 -23.85 -19.39 -16.01
N ASP A 495 -24.66 -19.69 -17.00
CA ASP A 495 -24.21 -20.34 -18.23
C ASP A 495 -23.28 -19.42 -19.02
N ASP A 496 -23.57 -18.10 -19.11
CA ASP A 496 -22.65 -17.09 -19.69
C ASP A 496 -21.31 -17.02 -18.95
N MET A 497 -21.34 -17.16 -17.60
CA MET A 497 -20.12 -17.24 -16.78
C MET A 497 -19.25 -18.44 -17.17
N MET A 498 -19.88 -19.61 -17.35
CA MET A 498 -19.19 -20.84 -17.74
C MET A 498 -18.66 -20.78 -19.17
N GLU A 499 -19.44 -20.26 -20.13
CA GLU A 499 -19.04 -20.07 -21.53
C GLU A 499 -17.82 -19.15 -21.67
N LYS A 500 -17.74 -18.11 -20.83
CA LYS A 500 -16.58 -17.18 -20.78
C LYS A 500 -15.37 -17.74 -20.01
N GLY A 501 -15.44 -18.98 -19.54
CA GLY A 501 -14.36 -19.64 -18.82
C GLY A 501 -14.08 -19.07 -17.42
N VAL A 502 -15.02 -18.31 -16.85
CA VAL A 502 -14.91 -17.78 -15.50
C VAL A 502 -15.39 -18.85 -14.50
N ARG A 503 -14.47 -19.38 -13.70
CA ARG A 503 -14.80 -20.43 -12.73
C ARG A 503 -15.68 -19.89 -11.60
N PRO A 504 -16.81 -20.55 -11.29
CA PRO A 504 -17.63 -20.18 -10.14
C PRO A 504 -16.89 -20.40 -8.83
N THR A 505 -17.16 -19.51 -7.87
CA THR A 505 -16.64 -19.65 -6.51
C THR A 505 -17.65 -20.37 -5.62
N LEU A 506 -17.18 -20.90 -4.49
CA LEU A 506 -18.04 -21.47 -3.46
C LEU A 506 -19.16 -20.50 -3.04
N VAL A 507 -18.85 -19.20 -2.94
CA VAL A 507 -19.83 -18.15 -2.61
C VAL A 507 -20.92 -18.05 -3.67
N THR A 508 -20.55 -18.08 -4.96
CA THR A 508 -21.51 -18.04 -6.07
C THR A 508 -22.44 -19.27 -6.04
N CYS A 509 -21.86 -20.46 -5.82
CA CYS A 509 -22.64 -21.71 -5.72
C CYS A 509 -23.60 -21.66 -4.53
N ASN A 510 -23.16 -21.26 -3.36
CA ASN A 510 -23.99 -21.12 -2.16
C ASN A 510 -25.13 -20.11 -2.37
N THR A 511 -24.89 -19.07 -3.16
CA THR A 511 -25.92 -18.08 -3.53
C THR A 511 -27.01 -18.72 -4.38
N VAL A 512 -26.66 -19.55 -5.37
CA VAL A 512 -27.65 -20.26 -6.21
C VAL A 512 -28.46 -21.26 -5.37
N ILE A 513 -27.81 -22.02 -4.47
CA ILE A 513 -28.50 -22.92 -3.54
C ILE A 513 -29.52 -22.14 -2.70
N LYS A 514 -29.11 -21.00 -2.11
CA LYS A 514 -30.02 -20.12 -1.35
C LYS A 514 -31.17 -19.58 -2.21
N GLY A 515 -30.91 -19.25 -3.47
CA GLY A 515 -31.91 -18.80 -4.42
C GLY A 515 -33.00 -19.87 -4.66
N PHE A 516 -32.61 -21.10 -4.93
CA PHE A 516 -33.56 -22.21 -5.06
C PHE A 516 -34.41 -22.44 -3.82
N LEU A 517 -33.78 -22.38 -2.65
CA LEU A 517 -34.50 -22.56 -1.38
C LEU A 517 -35.50 -21.44 -1.11
N ARG A 518 -35.18 -20.18 -1.48
CA ARG A 518 -36.13 -19.07 -1.42
C ARG A 518 -37.29 -19.23 -2.39
N ALA A 519 -37.04 -19.83 -3.54
CA ALA A 519 -38.06 -20.14 -4.53
C ALA A 519 -38.86 -21.41 -4.19
N GLY A 520 -38.65 -22.07 -3.03
CA GLY A 520 -39.34 -23.28 -2.59
C GLY A 520 -38.94 -24.56 -3.35
N ASN A 521 -37.78 -24.56 -4.02
CA ASN A 521 -37.35 -25.68 -4.85
C ASN A 521 -36.14 -26.43 -4.24
N VAL A 522 -36.36 -27.10 -3.10
CA VAL A 522 -35.28 -27.80 -2.37
C VAL A 522 -34.66 -28.93 -3.20
N SER A 523 -35.47 -29.62 -4.01
CA SER A 523 -34.99 -30.70 -4.90
C SER A 523 -33.96 -30.17 -5.91
N LYS A 524 -34.27 -29.05 -6.58
CA LYS A 524 -33.33 -28.41 -7.52
C LYS A 524 -32.07 -27.85 -6.82
N ALA A 525 -32.21 -27.39 -5.60
CA ALA A 525 -31.03 -26.98 -4.80
C ALA A 525 -30.10 -28.17 -4.52
N SER A 526 -30.65 -29.35 -4.24
CA SER A 526 -29.89 -30.60 -4.05
C SER A 526 -29.23 -31.09 -5.34
N GLU A 527 -29.93 -31.02 -6.48
CA GLU A 527 -29.35 -31.34 -7.80
C GLU A 527 -28.21 -30.41 -8.14
N PHE A 528 -28.34 -29.11 -7.80
CA PHE A 528 -27.31 -28.13 -8.02
C PHE A 528 -26.05 -28.35 -7.15
N LEU A 529 -26.20 -28.89 -5.93
CA LEU A 529 -25.05 -29.30 -5.12
C LEU A 529 -24.21 -30.36 -5.85
N ASN A 530 -24.87 -31.34 -6.51
CA ASN A 530 -24.16 -32.34 -7.29
C ASN A 530 -23.49 -31.72 -8.53
N LYS A 531 -24.17 -30.78 -9.22
CA LYS A 531 -23.58 -30.04 -10.36
C LYS A 531 -22.32 -29.26 -9.92
N MET A 532 -22.37 -28.57 -8.79
CA MET A 532 -21.27 -27.86 -8.21
C MET A 532 -20.03 -28.76 -8.01
N ILE A 533 -20.25 -29.97 -7.50
CA ILE A 533 -19.19 -30.96 -7.30
C ILE A 533 -18.59 -31.41 -8.64
N MET A 534 -19.44 -31.65 -9.65
CA MET A 534 -18.99 -32.05 -11.00
C MET A 534 -18.15 -30.95 -11.67
N GLU A 535 -18.44 -29.68 -11.40
CA GLU A 535 -17.67 -28.51 -11.87
C GLU A 535 -16.36 -28.29 -11.06
N GLY A 536 -16.04 -29.18 -10.11
CA GLY A 536 -14.80 -29.12 -9.33
C GLY A 536 -14.83 -28.14 -8.16
N VAL A 537 -16.01 -27.63 -7.78
CA VAL A 537 -16.17 -26.79 -6.59
C VAL A 537 -16.57 -27.65 -5.41
N SER A 538 -15.70 -27.79 -4.42
CA SER A 538 -15.98 -28.57 -3.20
C SER A 538 -16.94 -27.82 -2.29
N PRO A 539 -18.10 -28.43 -1.93
CA PRO A 539 -19.02 -27.86 -0.95
C PRO A 539 -18.38 -27.72 0.43
N ASP A 540 -18.79 -26.71 1.20
CA ASP A 540 -18.42 -26.49 2.59
C ASP A 540 -19.58 -26.80 3.55
N CYS A 541 -19.34 -26.66 4.86
CA CYS A 541 -20.37 -26.81 5.88
C CYS A 541 -21.56 -25.87 5.63
N ILE A 542 -21.34 -24.68 5.06
CA ILE A 542 -22.41 -23.72 4.76
C ILE A 542 -23.31 -24.23 3.64
N SER A 543 -22.75 -24.86 2.60
CA SER A 543 -23.50 -25.48 1.49
C SER A 543 -24.46 -26.54 2.03
N TYR A 544 -23.93 -27.46 2.84
CA TYR A 544 -24.73 -28.56 3.43
C TYR A 544 -25.75 -28.03 4.44
N ASN A 545 -25.37 -27.18 5.40
CA ASN A 545 -26.28 -26.63 6.40
C ASN A 545 -27.43 -25.83 5.77
N THR A 546 -27.16 -25.13 4.65
CA THR A 546 -28.19 -24.43 3.90
C THR A 546 -29.24 -25.39 3.32
N LEU A 547 -28.80 -26.52 2.70
CA LEU A 547 -29.69 -27.52 2.16
C LEU A 547 -30.43 -28.33 3.24
N ILE A 548 -29.72 -28.72 4.31
CA ILE A 548 -30.31 -29.42 5.46
C ILE A 548 -31.47 -28.60 6.03
N ASN A 549 -31.25 -27.28 6.24
CA ASN A 549 -32.30 -26.37 6.70
C ASN A 549 -33.47 -26.27 5.70
N GLY A 550 -33.18 -26.34 4.39
CA GLY A 550 -34.19 -26.40 3.35
C GLY A 550 -35.07 -27.62 3.48
N PHE A 551 -34.49 -28.82 3.56
CA PHE A 551 -35.24 -30.07 3.73
C PHE A 551 -35.99 -30.15 5.07
N VAL A 552 -35.40 -29.64 6.14
CA VAL A 552 -36.07 -29.53 7.45
C VAL A 552 -37.31 -28.63 7.40
N LYS A 553 -37.27 -27.55 6.60
CA LYS A 553 -38.45 -26.69 6.39
C LYS A 553 -39.55 -27.36 5.57
N GLU A 554 -39.21 -28.29 4.66
CA GLU A 554 -40.14 -29.15 3.93
C GLU A 554 -40.53 -30.40 4.73
N GLU A 555 -40.15 -30.47 6.01
CA GLU A 555 -40.44 -31.61 6.91
C GLU A 555 -39.83 -32.95 6.47
N ASN A 556 -38.87 -32.91 5.56
CA ASN A 556 -38.19 -34.07 5.01
C ASN A 556 -36.90 -34.39 5.76
N PHE A 557 -37.02 -34.91 6.96
CA PHE A 557 -35.88 -35.20 7.84
C PHE A 557 -35.01 -36.36 7.30
N ASP A 558 -35.60 -37.34 6.58
CA ASP A 558 -34.85 -38.45 6.02
C ASP A 558 -33.77 -37.92 5.04
N ARG A 559 -34.16 -37.02 4.15
CA ARG A 559 -33.20 -36.37 3.23
C ARG A 559 -32.21 -35.46 3.94
N ALA A 560 -32.63 -34.80 5.01
CA ALA A 560 -31.72 -34.00 5.82
C ALA A 560 -30.61 -34.88 6.42
N PHE A 561 -30.93 -36.04 6.98
CA PHE A 561 -29.93 -36.97 7.50
C PHE A 561 -29.06 -37.60 6.41
N VAL A 562 -29.58 -37.91 5.23
CA VAL A 562 -28.75 -38.31 4.08
C VAL A 562 -27.69 -37.30 3.75
N LEU A 563 -28.02 -35.99 3.82
CA LEU A 563 -27.05 -34.92 3.60
C LEU A 563 -26.02 -34.85 4.72
N VAL A 564 -26.38 -35.06 5.99
CA VAL A 564 -25.43 -35.13 7.11
C VAL A 564 -24.43 -36.28 6.87
N ASN A 565 -24.90 -37.45 6.49
CA ASN A 565 -24.02 -38.58 6.18
C ASN A 565 -23.11 -38.29 4.97
N SER A 566 -23.65 -37.68 3.91
CA SER A 566 -22.84 -37.26 2.74
C SER A 566 -21.78 -36.20 3.09
N MET A 567 -22.07 -35.34 4.07
CA MET A 567 -21.12 -34.36 4.60
C MET A 567 -19.98 -35.08 5.34
N GLU A 568 -20.30 -36.06 6.21
CA GLU A 568 -19.32 -36.86 6.96
C GLU A 568 -18.44 -37.71 6.02
N GLU A 569 -19.04 -38.35 5.00
CA GLU A 569 -18.32 -39.15 3.98
C GLU A 569 -17.27 -38.32 3.21
N ARG A 570 -17.47 -37.02 3.12
CA ARG A 570 -16.53 -36.08 2.48
C ARG A 570 -15.51 -35.49 3.45
N GLY A 571 -15.50 -35.95 4.68
CA GLY A 571 -14.58 -35.46 5.71
C GLY A 571 -14.98 -34.11 6.32
N LEU A 572 -16.19 -33.63 6.07
CA LEU A 572 -16.72 -32.43 6.72
C LEU A 572 -17.41 -32.84 8.02
N VAL A 573 -16.99 -32.28 9.13
CA VAL A 573 -17.58 -32.55 10.44
C VAL A 573 -18.85 -31.70 10.60
N PRO A 574 -20.05 -32.33 10.88
CA PRO A 574 -21.24 -31.56 11.24
C PRO A 574 -20.95 -30.64 12.44
N ASP A 575 -21.39 -29.38 12.36
CA ASP A 575 -21.20 -28.38 13.38
C ASP A 575 -22.47 -28.12 14.21
N VAL A 576 -22.39 -27.22 15.18
CA VAL A 576 -23.53 -26.82 16.02
C VAL A 576 -24.71 -26.34 15.16
N VAL A 577 -24.44 -25.67 14.03
CA VAL A 577 -25.48 -25.17 13.11
C VAL A 577 -26.22 -26.31 12.41
N THR A 578 -25.48 -27.35 12.02
CA THR A 578 -26.08 -28.59 11.43
C THR A 578 -27.11 -29.23 12.36
N TYR A 579 -26.70 -29.48 13.61
CA TYR A 579 -27.56 -30.09 14.60
C TYR A 579 -28.74 -29.19 15.01
N ASN A 580 -28.49 -27.89 15.21
CA ASN A 580 -29.53 -26.93 15.55
C ASN A 580 -30.60 -26.77 14.46
N ALA A 581 -30.21 -26.90 13.17
CA ALA A 581 -31.18 -26.87 12.08
C ALA A 581 -32.19 -28.02 12.18
N ILE A 582 -31.70 -29.25 12.41
CA ILE A 582 -32.53 -30.46 12.51
C ILE A 582 -33.35 -30.47 13.81
N LEU A 583 -32.68 -30.20 14.94
CA LEU A 583 -33.32 -30.13 16.27
C LEU A 583 -34.43 -29.08 16.29
N GLY A 584 -34.14 -27.86 15.81
CA GLY A 584 -35.13 -26.77 15.74
C GLY A 584 -36.33 -27.12 14.81
N GLY A 585 -36.10 -27.96 13.79
CA GLY A 585 -37.17 -28.50 12.95
C GLY A 585 -38.10 -29.43 13.73
N TYR A 586 -37.56 -30.39 14.46
CA TYR A 586 -38.35 -31.31 15.30
C TYR A 586 -39.08 -30.56 16.41
N CYS A 587 -38.42 -29.59 17.07
CA CYS A 587 -39.08 -28.76 18.08
C CYS A 587 -40.27 -27.99 17.53
N ARG A 588 -40.19 -27.41 16.33
CA ARG A 588 -41.32 -26.71 15.68
C ARG A 588 -42.50 -27.62 15.36
N GLN A 589 -42.25 -28.91 15.12
CA GLN A 589 -43.28 -29.89 14.89
C GLN A 589 -43.83 -30.53 16.17
N GLY A 590 -43.31 -30.18 17.32
CA GLY A 590 -43.66 -30.80 18.59
C GLY A 590 -43.12 -32.23 18.77
N ARG A 591 -42.22 -32.68 17.91
CA ARG A 591 -41.58 -34.00 17.95
C ARG A 591 -40.41 -34.01 18.90
N MET A 592 -40.69 -33.81 20.20
CA MET A 592 -39.64 -33.57 21.21
C MET A 592 -38.78 -34.80 21.50
N HIS A 593 -39.34 -36.01 21.33
CA HIS A 593 -38.58 -37.25 21.49
C HIS A 593 -37.41 -37.32 20.48
N GLU A 594 -37.69 -37.03 19.22
CA GLU A 594 -36.67 -37.01 18.17
C GLU A 594 -35.70 -35.84 18.34
N ALA A 595 -36.19 -34.69 18.80
CA ALA A 595 -35.32 -33.55 19.15
C ALA A 595 -34.30 -33.91 20.25
N GLU A 596 -34.74 -34.62 21.30
CA GLU A 596 -33.84 -35.12 22.35
C GLU A 596 -32.84 -36.15 21.83
N MET A 597 -33.25 -37.03 20.91
CA MET A 597 -32.32 -37.98 20.27
C MET A 597 -31.23 -37.27 19.48
N VAL A 598 -31.60 -36.20 18.74
CA VAL A 598 -30.62 -35.35 17.99
C VAL A 598 -29.70 -34.64 18.97
N LEU A 599 -30.20 -34.11 20.08
CA LEU A 599 -29.40 -33.49 21.13
C LEU A 599 -28.36 -34.46 21.74
N ARG A 600 -28.78 -35.71 22.02
CA ARG A 600 -27.87 -36.76 22.50
C ARG A 600 -26.79 -37.07 21.46
N LYS A 601 -27.19 -37.26 20.18
CA LYS A 601 -26.23 -37.50 19.08
C LYS A 601 -25.21 -36.35 18.94
N MET A 602 -25.65 -35.11 19.10
CA MET A 602 -24.80 -33.93 19.11
C MET A 602 -23.74 -34.01 20.21
N ILE A 603 -24.15 -34.33 21.44
CA ILE A 603 -23.25 -34.45 22.60
C ILE A 603 -22.30 -35.65 22.43
N ASP A 604 -22.79 -36.79 21.98
CA ASP A 604 -22.01 -38.02 21.73
C ASP A 604 -20.94 -37.80 20.63
N SER A 605 -21.20 -36.90 19.69
CA SER A 605 -20.25 -36.47 18.66
C SER A 605 -19.24 -35.43 19.18
N GLY A 606 -19.25 -35.08 20.48
CA GLY A 606 -18.35 -34.14 21.08
C GLY A 606 -18.67 -32.66 20.82
N ILE A 607 -19.87 -32.37 20.29
CA ILE A 607 -20.30 -31.01 19.98
C ILE A 607 -21.12 -30.48 21.14
N ASN A 608 -20.66 -29.40 21.74
CA ASN A 608 -21.36 -28.78 22.86
C ASN A 608 -22.59 -27.98 22.40
N PRO A 609 -23.76 -28.24 23.00
CA PRO A 609 -24.96 -27.43 22.77
C PRO A 609 -24.67 -25.96 23.10
N ASP A 610 -25.17 -25.06 22.27
CA ASP A 610 -25.10 -23.61 22.45
C ASP A 610 -26.43 -23.03 22.97
N ARG A 611 -26.45 -21.71 23.15
CA ARG A 611 -27.65 -20.98 23.57
C ARG A 611 -28.85 -21.27 22.64
N ALA A 612 -28.61 -21.32 21.31
CA ALA A 612 -29.70 -21.54 20.35
C ALA A 612 -30.28 -22.96 20.47
N THR A 613 -29.44 -23.97 20.78
CA THR A 613 -29.89 -25.35 21.06
C THR A 613 -30.86 -25.38 22.22
N TYR A 614 -30.48 -24.79 23.38
CA TYR A 614 -31.34 -24.76 24.56
C TYR A 614 -32.61 -23.95 24.33
N THR A 615 -32.52 -22.79 23.69
CA THR A 615 -33.68 -21.96 23.35
C THR A 615 -34.69 -22.74 22.47
N ALA A 616 -34.21 -23.52 21.48
CA ALA A 616 -35.08 -24.33 20.64
C ALA A 616 -35.78 -25.43 21.43
N MET A 617 -35.07 -26.12 22.35
CA MET A 617 -35.66 -27.18 23.21
C MET A 617 -36.70 -26.60 24.17
N ILE A 618 -36.38 -25.47 24.84
CA ILE A 618 -37.31 -24.81 25.74
C ILE A 618 -38.58 -24.39 25.00
N ASN A 619 -38.45 -23.69 23.87
CA ASN A 619 -39.59 -23.26 23.07
C ASN A 619 -40.44 -24.42 22.57
N GLY A 620 -39.81 -25.54 22.18
CA GLY A 620 -40.53 -26.75 21.77
C GLY A 620 -41.34 -27.35 22.90
N HIS A 621 -40.81 -27.47 24.11
CA HIS A 621 -41.55 -27.96 25.27
C HIS A 621 -42.66 -27.00 25.74
N VAL A 622 -42.38 -25.69 25.70
CA VAL A 622 -43.39 -24.66 26.02
C VAL A 622 -44.56 -24.72 25.05
N SER A 623 -44.34 -24.92 23.75
CA SER A 623 -45.39 -25.00 22.75
C SER A 623 -46.31 -26.23 22.92
N LEU A 624 -45.85 -27.25 23.66
CA LEU A 624 -46.60 -28.44 24.02
C LEU A 624 -47.15 -28.41 25.46
N ASP A 625 -47.06 -27.27 26.13
CA ASP A 625 -47.45 -27.09 27.52
C ASP A 625 -46.72 -28.00 28.54
N ASN A 626 -45.55 -28.51 28.14
CA ASN A 626 -44.71 -29.37 28.98
C ASN A 626 -43.71 -28.48 29.76
N LEU A 627 -44.23 -27.70 30.69
CA LEU A 627 -43.46 -26.76 31.48
C LEU A 627 -42.36 -27.42 32.33
N LYS A 628 -42.57 -28.67 32.77
CA LYS A 628 -41.60 -29.38 33.61
C LYS A 628 -40.28 -29.61 32.84
N GLU A 629 -40.35 -30.08 31.63
CA GLU A 629 -39.13 -30.30 30.80
C GLU A 629 -38.57 -28.96 30.31
N ALA A 630 -39.41 -27.96 30.01
CA ALA A 630 -38.95 -26.60 29.66
C ALA A 630 -38.08 -26.01 30.76
N PHE A 631 -38.52 -26.11 32.04
CA PHE A 631 -37.72 -25.62 33.19
C PHE A 631 -36.44 -26.44 33.37
N ARG A 632 -36.45 -27.76 33.14
CA ARG A 632 -35.25 -28.60 33.19
C ARG A 632 -34.18 -28.10 32.19
N PHE A 633 -34.54 -27.84 30.94
CA PHE A 633 -33.60 -27.32 29.95
C PHE A 633 -33.19 -25.89 30.22
N HIS A 634 -34.07 -25.09 30.81
CA HIS A 634 -33.72 -23.76 31.27
C HIS A 634 -32.64 -23.75 32.38
N ASP A 635 -32.82 -24.64 33.39
CA ASP A 635 -31.86 -24.79 34.46
C ASP A 635 -30.50 -25.33 33.94
N GLU A 636 -30.52 -26.28 33.00
CA GLU A 636 -29.31 -26.77 32.34
C GLU A 636 -28.60 -25.67 31.55
N MET A 637 -29.35 -24.80 30.85
CA MET A 637 -28.84 -23.63 30.13
C MET A 637 -28.09 -22.68 31.07
N LEU A 638 -28.70 -22.37 32.24
CA LEU A 638 -28.10 -21.50 33.27
C LEU A 638 -26.84 -22.14 33.87
N GLN A 639 -26.86 -23.45 34.17
CA GLN A 639 -25.70 -24.17 34.71
C GLN A 639 -24.49 -24.13 33.77
N ARG A 640 -24.74 -24.07 32.45
CA ARG A 640 -23.69 -23.93 31.43
C ARG A 640 -23.28 -22.48 31.18
N GLY A 641 -23.83 -21.53 31.93
CA GLY A 641 -23.46 -20.10 31.89
C GLY A 641 -24.10 -19.29 30.76
N PHE A 642 -25.14 -19.80 30.12
CA PHE A 642 -25.90 -19.04 29.11
C PHE A 642 -27.01 -18.23 29.75
N VAL A 643 -27.15 -16.96 29.34
CA VAL A 643 -28.24 -16.08 29.82
C VAL A 643 -29.43 -16.23 28.86
N PRO A 644 -30.66 -16.51 29.39
CA PRO A 644 -31.87 -16.53 28.59
C PRO A 644 -32.18 -15.17 27.94
N ASP A 645 -32.94 -15.14 26.85
CA ASP A 645 -33.45 -13.89 26.29
C ASP A 645 -34.56 -13.32 27.18
N ASP A 646 -34.65 -11.98 27.34
CA ASP A 646 -35.63 -11.24 28.14
C ASP A 646 -37.12 -11.48 27.71
N LYS A 647 -37.40 -12.49 26.93
CA LYS A 647 -38.74 -12.84 26.43
C LYS A 647 -39.36 -14.05 27.15
N PHE A 648 -38.79 -14.48 28.27
CA PHE A 648 -39.35 -15.50 29.15
C PHE A 648 -39.82 -14.90 30.45
#